data_a10ef307fb041339d308022c363e1df7
#
_entry.id   a10ef307fb041339d308022c363e1df7
#
_cell.length_a   1.000
_cell.length_b   1.000
_cell.length_c   1.000
_cell.angle_alpha   90.00
_cell.angle_beta   90.00
_cell.angle_gamma   90.00
#
_symmetry.space_group_name_H-M   'P 1'
#
loop_
_entity.id
_entity.type
_entity.pdbx_description
1 polymer ?
#
loop_
_entity_poly.entity_id
_entity_poly.type
_entity_poly.pdbx_seq_one_letter_code
_entity_poly.pdbx_strand_id
1 'polypeptide(L)'
;MKKLTGVLIAAIVALVGVSVATHLLIDQDALRERVAVALKHQTGLSMQVRHSSVQLLPWPAFEASDVVLTRDGQTPVLKAHTVHAGIAVFALLHREVRFQDFVVEGATVSLVRGLDGQANWSLTPDRENEDASLPVHGQSGQRIQAHWDLSLDGLHVAQAAVLWNDRLTRTSGSFGLDTLDLAGLRSPSPWISLQGHHAGTPFTLKGHVGNLSQIRGTQPWAFSIGTTLGDGEKRDWLNLDGRIGNPSRMENVVLTAQGEWPNLQDAHRLFPHANLPNVPALGGDVAVQGSPGPLTNLDGDALLHQVLGSMTPTHMHLHAGYVALRQGVLRNLHVDSAGPDAALTVTADTQWRDTAWHVEGGAGTMQQALAAWRDGLKTAVPLTVQLRSQTTLLSGAPALNAQDSARFALSGTIGAENGHLVAEGSGKTLHLPGAVLHDVSLHGTLDAQDRENLSLDGLTFGSQELSVDGALKLVLGHDVPPVVSGNLHAAKMDLDVLKGLWLQPAQPAAPAVAPAVPGVPAPKPVAPQNDGPVPAVSDHPSAETAAVDLTPSWVKRLRAQDVNLHLTADHVVFAGRDYTDLATRLTLSGGHLRLDPISGQAQGLPLSGMAELDASALPVTGSVTFQPLMLPAGLLETQLGMPLLLQGPVQIVGQLSAKGNSSQELRQSLDGHLGISMVDGQVQSELLGQMAGSAASVVLGKGGRSLRCLGLHMSIANDVAHIDTLGLQSGRFSTSGSGTVGLGTQALDLRLLPVVDFEGAGASTPVVLTGTLGAPHVAQDRDAGGNFHVTIGGDSNTADPCTAPLAAAREGQAGPAPSAVKAHHSKAGDILRALGVLH
;
A
#
# COMPACT_ATOMS: atom_id res chain seq x y z
N MET A 1 -78.86 40.24 8.65
CA MET A 1 -78.67 39.15 7.67
C MET A 1 -79.10 39.49 6.25
N LYS A 2 -80.23 40.14 5.94
CA LYS A 2 -80.65 40.41 4.53
C LYS A 2 -79.74 41.35 3.75
N LYS A 3 -78.97 42.22 4.36
CA LYS A 3 -78.03 43.15 3.64
C LYS A 3 -76.69 42.45 3.32
N LEU A 4 -76.27 41.43 4.08
CA LEU A 4 -75.10 40.67 3.80
C LEU A 4 -75.28 39.70 2.63
N THR A 5 -76.47 39.05 2.55
CA THR A 5 -76.81 38.19 1.42
C THR A 5 -76.92 38.92 0.08
N GLY A 6 -77.39 40.20 0.11
CA GLY A 6 -77.43 41.03 -1.09
C GLY A 6 -76.07 41.43 -1.61
N VAL A 7 -75.14 41.74 -0.71
CA VAL A 7 -73.73 42.07 -1.07
C VAL A 7 -73.02 40.80 -1.59
N LEU A 8 -73.30 39.63 -1.01
CA LEU A 8 -72.70 38.37 -1.47
C LEU A 8 -73.21 37.99 -2.88
N ILE A 9 -74.53 38.18 -3.13
CA ILE A 9 -75.13 37.91 -4.46
C ILE A 9 -74.59 38.93 -5.49
N ALA A 10 -74.48 40.17 -5.13
CA ALA A 10 -73.90 41.21 -6.04
C ALA A 10 -72.41 40.92 -6.32
N ALA A 11 -71.65 40.48 -5.33
CA ALA A 11 -70.25 40.06 -5.53
C ALA A 11 -70.15 38.81 -6.42
N ILE A 12 -71.05 37.82 -6.23
CA ILE A 12 -71.10 36.61 -7.10
C ILE A 12 -71.53 36.97 -8.50
N VAL A 13 -72.53 37.82 -8.69
CA VAL A 13 -72.94 38.28 -10.02
C VAL A 13 -71.87 39.13 -10.71
N ALA A 14 -71.15 39.96 -9.96
CA ALA A 14 -70.02 40.72 -10.48
C ALA A 14 -68.84 39.76 -10.86
N LEU A 15 -68.58 38.73 -10.08
CA LEU A 15 -67.55 37.73 -10.31
C LEU A 15 -67.92 36.85 -11.53
N VAL A 16 -69.18 36.46 -11.68
CA VAL A 16 -69.70 35.73 -12.83
C VAL A 16 -69.73 36.65 -14.09
N GLY A 17 -70.08 37.92 -13.92
CA GLY A 17 -70.09 38.91 -15.01
C GLY A 17 -68.64 39.19 -15.50
N VAL A 18 -67.72 39.33 -14.64
CA VAL A 18 -66.26 39.47 -14.98
C VAL A 18 -65.79 38.19 -15.64
N SER A 19 -66.19 37.01 -15.16
CA SER A 19 -65.79 35.72 -15.75
C SER A 19 -66.35 35.53 -17.16
N VAL A 20 -67.62 35.88 -17.41
CA VAL A 20 -68.25 35.84 -18.74
C VAL A 20 -67.65 36.88 -19.65
N ALA A 21 -67.35 38.10 -19.17
CA ALA A 21 -66.69 39.12 -19.96
C ALA A 21 -65.25 38.76 -20.31
N THR A 22 -64.50 38.13 -19.40
CA THR A 22 -63.13 37.65 -19.72
C THR A 22 -63.13 36.44 -20.65
N HIS A 23 -64.14 35.58 -20.55
CA HIS A 23 -64.31 34.46 -21.51
C HIS A 23 -64.69 34.92 -22.94
N LEU A 24 -65.37 36.06 -23.06
CA LEU A 24 -65.72 36.65 -24.33
C LEU A 24 -64.61 37.57 -24.90
N LEU A 25 -63.69 38.04 -24.05
CA LEU A 25 -62.63 38.99 -24.41
C LEU A 25 -61.24 38.34 -24.56
N ILE A 26 -61.01 37.16 -24.02
CA ILE A 26 -59.73 36.46 -24.15
C ILE A 26 -59.86 35.39 -25.25
N ASP A 27 -59.41 35.72 -26.42
CA ASP A 27 -59.20 34.76 -27.50
C ASP A 27 -58.03 33.85 -27.10
N GLN A 28 -58.34 32.57 -26.83
CA GLN A 28 -57.36 31.58 -26.39
C GLN A 28 -56.25 31.34 -27.43
N ASP A 29 -56.60 31.40 -28.71
CA ASP A 29 -55.64 31.23 -29.79
C ASP A 29 -54.71 32.44 -29.90
N ALA A 30 -55.26 33.65 -29.70
CA ALA A 30 -54.47 34.87 -29.69
C ALA A 30 -53.50 34.93 -28.49
N LEU A 31 -53.90 34.39 -27.33
CA LEU A 31 -52.98 34.32 -26.16
C LEU A 31 -51.84 33.30 -26.39
N ARG A 32 -52.15 32.14 -26.92
CA ARG A 32 -51.16 31.12 -27.28
C ARG A 32 -50.18 31.66 -28.30
N GLU A 33 -50.62 32.33 -29.34
CA GLU A 33 -49.77 32.93 -30.37
C GLU A 33 -48.86 33.99 -29.77
N ARG A 34 -49.41 34.87 -28.91
CA ARG A 34 -48.60 35.89 -28.20
C ARG A 34 -47.52 35.30 -27.31
N VAL A 35 -47.83 34.26 -26.55
CA VAL A 35 -46.86 33.55 -25.73
C VAL A 35 -45.78 32.89 -26.60
N ALA A 36 -46.18 32.24 -27.69
CA ALA A 36 -45.24 31.62 -28.62
C ALA A 36 -44.32 32.64 -29.31
N VAL A 37 -44.88 33.78 -29.74
CA VAL A 37 -44.09 34.87 -30.35
C VAL A 37 -43.14 35.50 -29.33
N ALA A 38 -43.61 35.80 -28.12
CA ALA A 38 -42.77 36.35 -27.05
C ALA A 38 -41.63 35.40 -26.66
N LEU A 39 -41.92 34.11 -26.55
CA LEU A 39 -40.92 33.09 -26.25
C LEU A 39 -39.87 33.00 -27.37
N LYS A 40 -40.30 32.93 -28.61
CA LYS A 40 -39.40 32.92 -29.76
C LYS A 40 -38.52 34.14 -29.82
N HIS A 41 -39.08 35.32 -29.57
CA HIS A 41 -38.31 36.57 -29.56
C HIS A 41 -37.27 36.63 -28.44
N GLN A 42 -37.61 36.13 -27.24
CA GLN A 42 -36.70 36.15 -26.08
C GLN A 42 -35.67 35.05 -26.07
N THR A 43 -36.00 33.87 -26.61
CA THR A 43 -35.18 32.65 -26.45
C THR A 43 -34.69 32.07 -27.77
N GLY A 44 -35.29 32.45 -28.90
CA GLY A 44 -35.06 31.83 -30.21
C GLY A 44 -35.67 30.41 -30.34
N LEU A 45 -36.51 29.98 -29.37
CA LEU A 45 -37.16 28.65 -29.37
C LEU A 45 -38.61 28.78 -29.89
N SER A 46 -38.98 27.89 -30.78
CA SER A 46 -40.38 27.72 -31.24
C SER A 46 -41.11 26.74 -30.29
N MET A 47 -42.32 27.13 -29.88
CA MET A 47 -43.18 26.34 -29.02
C MET A 47 -44.27 25.67 -29.87
N GLN A 48 -44.43 24.35 -29.67
CA GLN A 48 -45.53 23.55 -30.19
C GLN A 48 -46.29 22.95 -29.01
N VAL A 49 -47.63 23.03 -29.03
CA VAL A 49 -48.50 22.53 -28.00
C VAL A 49 -49.63 21.74 -28.66
N ARG A 50 -49.92 20.55 -28.15
CA ARG A 50 -51.01 19.74 -28.71
C ARG A 50 -52.40 20.24 -28.25
N HIS A 51 -52.52 20.47 -26.94
CA HIS A 51 -53.77 21.03 -26.40
C HIS A 51 -53.40 22.14 -25.42
N SER A 52 -54.15 23.21 -25.44
CA SER A 52 -54.06 24.29 -24.48
C SER A 52 -55.47 24.71 -24.02
N SER A 53 -55.60 24.99 -22.75
CA SER A 53 -56.82 25.48 -22.13
C SER A 53 -56.51 26.66 -21.21
N VAL A 54 -57.46 27.56 -21.08
CA VAL A 54 -57.39 28.67 -20.13
C VAL A 54 -58.53 28.52 -19.17
N GLN A 55 -58.20 28.24 -17.91
CA GLN A 55 -59.19 28.25 -16.85
C GLN A 55 -59.30 29.66 -16.29
N LEU A 56 -60.52 30.16 -16.09
CA LEU A 56 -60.73 31.52 -15.59
C LEU A 56 -61.19 31.58 -14.15
N LEU A 57 -61.74 30.51 -13.61
CA LEU A 57 -62.24 30.40 -12.25
C LEU A 57 -61.66 29.20 -11.54
N PRO A 58 -61.33 29.28 -10.23
CA PRO A 58 -61.41 30.45 -9.36
C PRO A 58 -60.31 31.51 -9.62
N TRP A 59 -59.19 31.10 -10.22
CA TRP A 59 -58.07 31.96 -10.61
C TRP A 59 -57.70 31.66 -12.06
N PRO A 60 -57.37 32.68 -12.86
CA PRO A 60 -56.96 32.46 -14.23
C PRO A 60 -55.66 31.71 -14.32
N ALA A 61 -55.71 30.59 -15.04
CA ALA A 61 -54.52 29.76 -15.26
C ALA A 61 -54.49 29.26 -16.71
N PHE A 62 -53.30 29.11 -17.24
CA PHE A 62 -53.01 28.50 -18.52
C PHE A 62 -52.57 27.06 -18.28
N GLU A 63 -53.17 26.13 -18.99
CA GLU A 63 -52.78 24.74 -18.98
C GLU A 63 -52.47 24.27 -20.38
N ALA A 64 -51.33 23.59 -20.55
CA ALA A 64 -50.92 23.06 -21.85
C ALA A 64 -50.42 21.60 -21.67
N SER A 65 -50.76 20.78 -22.66
CA SER A 65 -50.28 19.38 -22.69
C SER A 65 -49.44 19.13 -23.93
N ASP A 66 -48.49 18.22 -23.78
CA ASP A 66 -47.51 17.82 -24.80
C ASP A 66 -46.79 19.05 -25.39
N VAL A 67 -46.20 19.82 -24.50
CA VAL A 67 -45.44 21.03 -24.89
C VAL A 67 -44.07 20.63 -25.40
N VAL A 68 -43.72 21.10 -26.58
CA VAL A 68 -42.42 20.85 -27.21
C VAL A 68 -41.74 22.17 -27.54
N LEU A 69 -40.53 22.39 -27.03
CA LEU A 69 -39.72 23.54 -27.41
C LEU A 69 -38.57 23.08 -28.30
N THR A 70 -38.52 23.67 -29.49
CA THR A 70 -37.48 23.34 -30.49
C THR A 70 -36.81 24.62 -30.98
N ARG A 71 -35.56 24.52 -31.34
CA ARG A 71 -34.89 25.46 -32.19
C ARG A 71 -35.11 25.01 -33.65
N ASP A 72 -35.42 25.96 -34.56
CA ASP A 72 -35.74 25.65 -35.94
C ASP A 72 -34.74 24.68 -36.58
N GLY A 73 -35.21 23.49 -37.00
CA GLY A 73 -34.42 22.43 -37.61
C GLY A 73 -33.57 21.57 -36.68
N GLN A 74 -33.63 21.74 -35.36
CA GLN A 74 -32.85 20.97 -34.40
C GLN A 74 -33.69 19.99 -33.56
N THR A 75 -33.04 19.13 -32.81
CA THR A 75 -33.68 18.24 -31.80
C THR A 75 -34.37 19.08 -30.73
N PRO A 76 -35.58 18.69 -30.27
CA PRO A 76 -36.28 19.39 -29.20
C PRO A 76 -35.43 19.57 -27.98
N VAL A 77 -35.39 20.78 -27.44
CA VAL A 77 -34.68 21.10 -26.18
C VAL A 77 -35.48 20.65 -24.98
N LEU A 78 -36.80 20.84 -25.02
CA LEU A 78 -37.71 20.45 -23.93
C LEU A 78 -38.95 19.76 -24.53
N LYS A 79 -39.35 18.70 -23.89
CA LYS A 79 -40.66 18.07 -24.01
C LYS A 79 -41.27 17.98 -22.63
N ALA A 80 -42.46 18.49 -22.42
CA ALA A 80 -43.19 18.44 -21.17
C ALA A 80 -44.57 17.82 -21.36
N HIS A 81 -44.98 16.95 -20.47
CA HIS A 81 -46.28 16.31 -20.56
C HIS A 81 -47.38 17.30 -20.20
N THR A 82 -47.24 17.97 -19.06
CA THR A 82 -48.17 19.04 -18.63
C THR A 82 -47.40 20.29 -18.20
N VAL A 83 -47.96 21.42 -18.54
CA VAL A 83 -47.51 22.73 -18.09
C VAL A 83 -48.72 23.48 -17.55
N HIS A 84 -48.68 23.88 -16.29
CA HIS A 84 -49.70 24.68 -15.64
C HIS A 84 -49.11 26.02 -15.22
N ALA A 85 -49.79 27.13 -15.49
CA ALA A 85 -49.28 28.47 -15.15
C ALA A 85 -50.45 29.38 -14.73
N GLY A 86 -50.44 29.76 -13.46
CA GLY A 86 -51.35 30.80 -12.96
C GLY A 86 -51.00 32.17 -13.55
N ILE A 87 -51.99 32.97 -13.88
CA ILE A 87 -51.79 34.30 -14.47
C ILE A 87 -52.16 35.39 -13.45
N ALA A 88 -51.25 36.33 -13.19
CA ALA A 88 -51.51 37.46 -12.34
C ALA A 88 -52.38 38.53 -13.08
N VAL A 89 -53.68 38.58 -12.83
CA VAL A 89 -54.63 39.45 -13.54
C VAL A 89 -54.27 40.94 -13.48
N PHE A 90 -53.80 41.40 -12.31
CA PHE A 90 -53.42 42.81 -12.15
C PHE A 90 -52.17 43.20 -12.96
N ALA A 91 -51.31 42.25 -13.29
CA ALA A 91 -50.16 42.51 -14.13
C ALA A 91 -50.55 42.81 -15.59
N LEU A 92 -51.63 42.19 -16.08
CA LEU A 92 -52.18 42.41 -17.42
C LEU A 92 -52.57 43.88 -17.64
N LEU A 93 -53.00 44.60 -16.61
CA LEU A 93 -53.30 46.02 -16.66
C LEU A 93 -52.05 46.86 -16.98
N HIS A 94 -50.88 46.37 -16.69
CA HIS A 94 -49.62 47.00 -16.98
C HIS A 94 -48.91 46.44 -18.23
N ARG A 95 -49.66 45.60 -19.01
CA ARG A 95 -49.14 44.93 -20.21
C ARG A 95 -48.03 43.92 -19.89
N GLU A 96 -48.03 43.38 -18.68
CA GLU A 96 -47.17 42.34 -18.26
C GLU A 96 -47.96 41.03 -18.14
N VAL A 97 -47.51 39.94 -18.81
CA VAL A 97 -48.00 38.59 -18.59
C VAL A 97 -47.12 37.99 -17.51
N ARG A 98 -47.62 38.01 -16.27
CA ARG A 98 -46.91 37.47 -15.12
C ARG A 98 -47.46 36.11 -14.78
N PHE A 99 -46.59 35.08 -14.88
CA PHE A 99 -46.93 33.73 -14.45
C PHE A 99 -46.62 33.57 -12.97
N GLN A 100 -47.62 33.09 -12.24
CA GLN A 100 -47.54 32.64 -10.86
C GLN A 100 -47.76 31.13 -10.88
N ASP A 101 -47.15 30.41 -9.92
CA ASP A 101 -47.33 28.95 -9.77
C ASP A 101 -47.10 28.22 -11.11
N PHE A 102 -45.99 28.46 -11.75
CA PHE A 102 -45.63 27.77 -13.00
C PHE A 102 -45.14 26.39 -12.70
N VAL A 103 -45.93 25.37 -13.07
CA VAL A 103 -45.66 23.94 -12.81
C VAL A 103 -45.44 23.23 -14.13
N VAL A 104 -44.36 22.43 -14.18
CA VAL A 104 -44.03 21.56 -15.34
C VAL A 104 -43.89 20.13 -14.84
N GLU A 105 -44.64 19.21 -15.43
CA GLU A 105 -44.63 17.83 -15.07
C GLU A 105 -44.23 16.91 -16.22
N GLY A 106 -43.47 15.85 -15.92
CA GLY A 106 -43.07 14.86 -16.91
C GLY A 106 -42.18 15.45 -18.00
N ALA A 107 -41.23 16.31 -17.61
CA ALA A 107 -40.36 16.99 -18.56
C ALA A 107 -39.15 16.14 -18.97
N THR A 108 -38.78 16.23 -20.25
CA THR A 108 -37.52 15.72 -20.75
C THR A 108 -36.74 16.88 -21.39
N VAL A 109 -35.62 17.23 -20.78
CA VAL A 109 -34.68 18.23 -21.32
C VAL A 109 -33.60 17.49 -22.08
N SER A 110 -33.45 17.78 -23.37
CA SER A 110 -32.42 17.18 -24.22
C SER A 110 -31.42 18.22 -24.68
N LEU A 111 -30.21 18.17 -24.15
CA LEU A 111 -29.11 19.07 -24.47
C LEU A 111 -28.21 18.41 -25.51
N VAL A 112 -28.18 18.90 -26.71
CA VAL A 112 -27.38 18.33 -27.83
C VAL A 112 -26.46 19.39 -28.41
N ARG A 113 -25.15 19.12 -28.45
CA ARG A 113 -24.16 19.93 -29.15
C ARG A 113 -23.57 19.13 -30.32
N GLY A 114 -23.59 19.74 -31.51
CA GLY A 114 -23.05 19.17 -32.75
C GLY A 114 -21.51 19.21 -32.79
N LEU A 115 -20.92 18.53 -33.78
CA LEU A 115 -19.49 18.63 -34.06
C LEU A 115 -19.05 20.01 -34.52
N ASP A 116 -19.98 20.81 -35.05
CA ASP A 116 -19.82 22.21 -35.44
C ASP A 116 -19.80 23.18 -34.23
N GLY A 117 -19.95 22.65 -33.02
CA GLY A 117 -20.05 23.43 -31.79
C GLY A 117 -21.40 24.08 -31.54
N GLN A 118 -22.39 23.95 -32.47
CA GLN A 118 -23.73 24.50 -32.26
C GLN A 118 -24.49 23.67 -31.23
N ALA A 119 -25.07 24.36 -30.25
CA ALA A 119 -25.85 23.76 -29.19
C ALA A 119 -27.34 24.11 -29.33
N ASN A 120 -28.23 23.11 -29.18
CA ASN A 120 -29.66 23.32 -29.27
C ASN A 120 -30.23 24.19 -28.11
N TRP A 121 -29.49 24.33 -27.02
CA TRP A 121 -29.85 25.16 -25.83
C TRP A 121 -29.28 26.57 -25.85
N SER A 122 -28.51 26.94 -26.87
CA SER A 122 -27.94 28.28 -26.94
C SER A 122 -29.08 29.30 -27.16
N LEU A 123 -29.37 30.09 -26.15
CA LEU A 123 -30.43 31.11 -26.17
C LEU A 123 -29.87 32.40 -26.81
N THR A 124 -29.96 32.51 -28.10
CA THR A 124 -29.66 33.77 -28.82
C THR A 124 -30.95 34.44 -29.21
N PRO A 125 -31.21 35.69 -28.78
CA PRO A 125 -32.34 36.45 -29.28
C PRO A 125 -32.25 36.53 -30.80
N ASP A 126 -33.41 36.45 -31.45
CA ASP A 126 -33.52 36.54 -32.92
C ASP A 126 -33.28 38.00 -33.35
N ARG A 127 -32.00 38.34 -33.58
CA ARG A 127 -31.60 39.71 -34.04
C ARG A 127 -31.66 39.90 -35.53
N GLU A 128 -31.97 38.84 -36.28
CA GLU A 128 -31.92 38.91 -37.76
C GLU A 128 -33.09 39.66 -38.40
N ASN A 129 -34.10 40.12 -37.66
CA ASN A 129 -35.26 40.83 -38.26
C ASN A 129 -35.33 42.32 -37.92
N GLU A 130 -34.31 42.94 -37.36
CA GLU A 130 -34.34 44.43 -37.21
C GLU A 130 -33.96 45.18 -38.47
N ASP A 131 -33.38 44.55 -39.47
CA ASP A 131 -32.96 45.18 -40.74
C ASP A 131 -33.88 44.87 -41.98
N ALA A 132 -34.95 44.12 -41.77
CA ALA A 132 -35.98 44.03 -42.87
C ALA A 132 -36.77 45.28 -42.90
N SER A 133 -36.18 46.31 -43.49
CA SER A 133 -36.87 47.52 -43.94
C SER A 133 -38.02 47.17 -44.91
N LEU A 134 -39.25 47.19 -44.41
CA LEU A 134 -40.42 47.19 -45.21
C LEU A 134 -40.46 48.53 -45.99
N PRO A 135 -40.86 48.55 -47.27
CA PRO A 135 -40.88 49.76 -48.08
C PRO A 135 -41.87 50.77 -47.51
N VAL A 136 -41.36 51.96 -47.27
CA VAL A 136 -42.14 53.14 -46.93
C VAL A 136 -43.13 53.52 -48.06
N HIS A 137 -44.46 53.33 -47.82
CA HIS A 137 -45.49 54.14 -48.45
C HIS A 137 -46.38 54.67 -47.36
N GLY A 138 -46.40 56.00 -47.32
CA GLY A 138 -46.95 56.87 -46.34
C GLY A 138 -48.38 56.55 -45.88
N GLN A 139 -48.58 56.79 -44.63
CA GLN A 139 -49.57 57.64 -43.99
C GLN A 139 -49.50 57.48 -42.47
N SER A 140 -49.50 58.56 -41.80
CA SER A 140 -49.58 58.84 -40.39
C SER A 140 -50.40 57.83 -39.59
N GLY A 141 -49.74 57.11 -38.76
CA GLY A 141 -50.36 56.25 -37.71
C GLY A 141 -49.22 55.60 -36.87
N GLN A 142 -48.81 56.26 -35.78
CA GLN A 142 -47.99 55.71 -34.78
C GLN A 142 -48.66 54.44 -34.23
N ARG A 143 -48.33 53.27 -34.81
CA ARG A 143 -48.53 51.95 -34.14
C ARG A 143 -47.42 51.86 -33.13
N ILE A 144 -47.72 52.29 -31.90
CA ILE A 144 -47.00 51.88 -30.74
C ILE A 144 -47.13 50.35 -30.68
N GLN A 145 -46.12 49.65 -31.12
CA GLN A 145 -46.02 48.20 -30.86
C GLN A 145 -45.94 48.03 -29.35
N ALA A 146 -47.07 47.72 -28.80
CA ALA A 146 -47.18 47.45 -27.36
C ALA A 146 -46.44 46.12 -27.11
N HIS A 147 -45.17 46.20 -26.68
CA HIS A 147 -44.44 45.04 -26.18
C HIS A 147 -45.09 44.54 -24.89
N TRP A 148 -45.41 43.28 -24.86
CA TRP A 148 -45.85 42.59 -23.65
C TRP A 148 -44.63 41.98 -23.02
N ASP A 149 -44.39 42.34 -21.74
CA ASP A 149 -43.33 41.72 -20.97
C ASP A 149 -43.81 40.39 -20.36
N LEU A 150 -43.00 39.36 -20.48
CA LEU A 150 -43.24 38.06 -19.89
C LEU A 150 -42.41 37.92 -18.64
N SER A 151 -43.03 37.65 -17.50
CA SER A 151 -42.32 37.46 -16.23
C SER A 151 -42.82 36.23 -15.50
N LEU A 152 -41.89 35.64 -14.68
CA LEU A 152 -42.10 34.41 -13.94
C LEU A 152 -41.69 34.66 -12.49
N ASP A 153 -42.58 34.41 -11.52
CA ASP A 153 -42.33 34.60 -10.11
C ASP A 153 -41.74 33.34 -9.44
N GLY A 154 -42.10 32.15 -9.91
CA GLY A 154 -41.62 30.87 -9.44
C GLY A 154 -41.78 29.78 -10.50
N LEU A 155 -41.00 28.71 -10.37
CA LEU A 155 -41.07 27.52 -11.23
C LEU A 155 -41.01 26.30 -10.36
N HIS A 156 -41.96 25.40 -10.53
CA HIS A 156 -41.96 24.07 -9.97
C HIS A 156 -41.88 23.06 -11.10
N VAL A 157 -40.89 22.16 -11.05
CA VAL A 157 -40.78 21.06 -12.01
C VAL A 157 -40.82 19.75 -11.25
N ALA A 158 -41.66 18.84 -11.69
CA ALA A 158 -41.79 17.51 -11.10
C ALA A 158 -41.55 16.43 -12.16
N GLN A 159 -40.85 15.35 -11.74
CA GLN A 159 -40.63 14.16 -12.58
C GLN A 159 -40.01 14.50 -13.95
N ALA A 160 -38.86 15.16 -13.93
CA ALA A 160 -38.12 15.48 -15.14
C ALA A 160 -36.87 14.61 -15.33
N ALA A 161 -36.43 14.50 -16.57
CA ALA A 161 -35.17 13.90 -16.94
C ALA A 161 -34.34 14.90 -17.77
N VAL A 162 -33.07 14.99 -17.46
CA VAL A 162 -32.11 15.77 -18.26
C VAL A 162 -31.17 14.81 -18.96
N LEU A 163 -31.12 14.91 -20.26
CA LEU A 163 -30.27 14.11 -21.15
C LEU A 163 -29.28 15.05 -21.83
N TRP A 164 -28.01 14.73 -21.87
CA TRP A 164 -27.04 15.48 -22.64
C TRP A 164 -26.26 14.59 -23.61
N ASN A 165 -25.95 15.12 -24.77
CA ASN A 165 -25.12 14.49 -25.77
C ASN A 165 -24.26 15.55 -26.44
N ASP A 166 -23.03 15.67 -26.01
CA ASP A 166 -22.05 16.60 -26.54
C ASP A 166 -21.10 15.87 -27.48
N ARG A 167 -21.34 16.00 -28.79
CA ARG A 167 -20.53 15.34 -29.82
C ARG A 167 -19.15 15.98 -29.97
N LEU A 168 -19.00 17.25 -29.58
CA LEU A 168 -17.71 17.95 -29.64
C LEU A 168 -16.73 17.40 -28.60
N THR A 169 -17.20 17.20 -27.36
CA THR A 169 -16.40 16.62 -26.27
C THR A 169 -16.52 15.10 -26.16
N ARG A 170 -17.42 14.48 -26.96
CA ARG A 170 -17.75 13.04 -26.92
C ARG A 170 -18.29 12.58 -25.58
N THR A 171 -19.00 13.44 -24.85
CA THR A 171 -19.61 13.14 -23.57
C THR A 171 -21.11 13.02 -23.68
N SER A 172 -21.70 12.07 -22.95
CA SER A 172 -23.15 11.90 -22.89
C SER A 172 -23.53 11.35 -21.52
N GLY A 173 -24.73 11.70 -21.07
CA GLY A 173 -25.23 11.24 -19.80
C GLY A 173 -26.67 11.62 -19.56
N SER A 174 -27.16 11.25 -18.38
CA SER A 174 -28.51 11.60 -17.93
C SER A 174 -28.57 11.69 -16.42
N PHE A 175 -29.45 12.55 -15.91
CA PHE A 175 -29.87 12.50 -14.51
C PHE A 175 -31.39 12.69 -14.40
N GLY A 176 -31.97 12.04 -13.41
CA GLY A 176 -33.37 12.20 -13.07
C GLY A 176 -33.55 13.37 -12.09
N LEU A 177 -34.58 14.14 -12.32
CA LEU A 177 -34.99 15.24 -11.48
C LEU A 177 -36.38 14.93 -10.89
N ASP A 178 -36.41 14.70 -9.58
CA ASP A 178 -37.66 14.39 -8.90
C ASP A 178 -38.45 15.68 -8.68
N THR A 179 -37.80 16.71 -8.15
CA THR A 179 -38.37 18.05 -8.00
C THR A 179 -37.33 19.15 -8.20
N LEU A 180 -37.77 20.26 -8.80
CA LEU A 180 -37.06 21.53 -8.84
C LEU A 180 -38.00 22.65 -8.49
N ASP A 181 -37.68 23.38 -7.43
CA ASP A 181 -38.41 24.56 -7.00
C ASP A 181 -37.51 25.79 -7.12
N LEU A 182 -37.95 26.75 -7.92
CA LEU A 182 -37.38 28.07 -7.99
C LEU A 182 -38.42 29.08 -7.48
N ALA A 183 -38.10 29.77 -6.42
CA ALA A 183 -39.01 30.74 -5.84
C ALA A 183 -38.39 32.13 -5.78
N GLY A 184 -39.23 33.15 -5.94
CA GLY A 184 -38.80 34.55 -5.89
C GLY A 184 -37.86 34.95 -7.04
N LEU A 185 -38.09 34.48 -8.23
CA LEU A 185 -37.22 34.71 -9.41
C LEU A 185 -36.97 36.18 -9.72
N ARG A 186 -37.86 37.07 -9.24
CA ARG A 186 -37.73 38.54 -9.36
C ARG A 186 -37.05 39.20 -8.18
N SER A 187 -36.79 38.42 -7.10
CA SER A 187 -36.07 38.92 -5.93
C SER A 187 -34.58 39.11 -6.25
N PRO A 188 -33.86 39.91 -5.45
CA PRO A 188 -32.40 39.98 -5.55
C PRO A 188 -31.70 38.66 -5.22
N SER A 189 -32.37 37.78 -4.48
CA SER A 189 -31.83 36.50 -4.01
C SER A 189 -32.88 35.40 -4.10
N PRO A 190 -33.15 34.86 -5.30
CA PRO A 190 -34.02 33.71 -5.51
C PRO A 190 -33.60 32.50 -4.72
N TRP A 191 -34.60 31.70 -4.33
CA TRP A 191 -34.41 30.40 -3.70
C TRP A 191 -34.43 29.29 -4.75
N ILE A 192 -33.50 28.36 -4.63
CA ILE A 192 -33.48 27.13 -5.43
C ILE A 192 -33.51 25.91 -4.51
N SER A 193 -34.34 24.92 -4.86
CA SER A 193 -34.35 23.61 -4.23
C SER A 193 -34.49 22.56 -5.33
N LEU A 194 -33.58 21.63 -5.39
CA LEU A 194 -33.54 20.58 -6.39
C LEU A 194 -33.31 19.25 -5.70
N GLN A 195 -34.10 18.25 -6.07
CA GLN A 195 -33.95 16.85 -5.64
C GLN A 195 -33.95 15.98 -6.88
N GLY A 196 -33.05 15.03 -6.89
CA GLY A 196 -32.90 14.15 -8.06
C GLY A 196 -32.02 12.95 -7.76
N HIS A 197 -31.76 12.19 -8.82
CA HIS A 197 -30.91 11.01 -8.74
C HIS A 197 -30.05 10.88 -10.00
N HIS A 198 -28.82 10.42 -9.81
CA HIS A 198 -27.89 10.10 -10.90
C HIS A 198 -27.22 8.76 -10.62
N ALA A 199 -27.20 7.86 -11.59
CA ALA A 199 -26.64 6.52 -11.46
C ALA A 199 -27.14 5.75 -10.19
N GLY A 200 -28.43 5.99 -9.80
CA GLY A 200 -29.03 5.39 -8.62
C GLY A 200 -28.68 6.06 -7.29
N THR A 201 -27.87 7.10 -7.28
CA THR A 201 -27.51 7.87 -6.06
C THR A 201 -28.39 9.11 -5.98
N PRO A 202 -29.20 9.29 -4.93
CA PRO A 202 -30.00 10.47 -4.72
C PRO A 202 -29.14 11.67 -4.32
N PHE A 203 -29.51 12.86 -4.77
CA PHE A 203 -28.86 14.08 -4.37
C PHE A 203 -29.86 15.20 -4.13
N THR A 204 -29.50 16.15 -3.28
CA THR A 204 -30.28 17.37 -3.09
C THR A 204 -29.38 18.60 -3.23
N LEU A 205 -29.97 19.69 -3.71
CA LEU A 205 -29.33 20.98 -3.77
C LEU A 205 -30.33 22.03 -3.29
N LYS A 206 -29.95 22.86 -2.32
CA LYS A 206 -30.82 23.91 -1.77
C LYS A 206 -30.00 25.16 -1.47
N GLY A 207 -30.59 26.31 -1.74
CA GLY A 207 -29.90 27.58 -1.40
C GLY A 207 -30.47 28.79 -2.05
N HIS A 208 -29.70 29.86 -1.96
CA HIS A 208 -29.98 31.12 -2.59
C HIS A 208 -28.98 31.40 -3.70
N VAL A 209 -29.48 31.98 -4.76
CA VAL A 209 -28.64 32.45 -5.88
C VAL A 209 -28.90 33.93 -6.12
N GLY A 210 -27.97 34.62 -6.75
CA GLY A 210 -28.15 36.00 -7.15
C GLY A 210 -29.24 36.15 -8.22
N ASN A 211 -29.64 37.39 -8.50
CA ASN A 211 -30.66 37.65 -9.48
C ASN A 211 -30.31 36.98 -10.84
N LEU A 212 -31.21 36.16 -11.36
CA LEU A 212 -30.98 35.35 -12.56
C LEU A 212 -30.78 36.20 -13.81
N SER A 213 -31.34 37.43 -13.86
CA SER A 213 -31.12 38.36 -14.99
C SER A 213 -29.65 38.83 -15.07
N GLN A 214 -28.92 38.80 -13.97
CA GLN A 214 -27.53 39.24 -13.86
C GLN A 214 -26.51 38.14 -14.22
N ILE A 215 -26.95 36.89 -14.36
CA ILE A 215 -26.05 35.75 -14.64
C ILE A 215 -25.30 35.89 -15.98
N ARG A 216 -25.87 36.67 -16.93
CA ARG A 216 -25.26 37.02 -18.20
C ARG A 216 -24.68 38.45 -18.22
N GLY A 217 -24.74 39.13 -17.08
CA GLY A 217 -24.25 40.50 -16.91
C GLY A 217 -22.80 40.55 -16.45
N THR A 218 -22.36 41.82 -16.28
CA THR A 218 -21.02 42.13 -15.73
C THR A 218 -21.08 42.52 -14.25
N GLN A 219 -22.29 42.50 -13.67
CA GLN A 219 -22.49 42.83 -12.25
C GLN A 219 -22.17 41.60 -11.38
N PRO A 220 -21.62 41.81 -10.19
CA PRO A 220 -21.30 40.69 -9.27
C PRO A 220 -22.54 39.87 -8.93
N TRP A 221 -22.41 38.56 -9.00
CA TRP A 221 -23.43 37.57 -8.70
C TRP A 221 -22.98 36.65 -7.59
N ALA A 222 -23.76 36.49 -6.54
CA ALA A 222 -23.43 35.68 -5.40
C ALA A 222 -24.38 34.49 -5.27
N PHE A 223 -23.93 33.43 -4.63
CA PHE A 223 -24.73 32.24 -4.33
C PHE A 223 -24.29 31.59 -3.02
N SER A 224 -25.24 30.89 -2.39
CA SER A 224 -25.01 30.07 -1.20
C SER A 224 -25.86 28.83 -1.37
N ILE A 225 -25.22 27.70 -1.59
CA ILE A 225 -25.85 26.44 -2.00
C ILE A 225 -25.35 25.33 -1.11
N GLY A 226 -26.28 24.63 -0.44
CA GLY A 226 -26.00 23.38 0.26
C GLY A 226 -26.40 22.19 -0.59
N THR A 227 -25.54 21.20 -0.67
CA THR A 227 -25.79 19.93 -1.39
C THR A 227 -25.68 18.75 -0.44
N THR A 228 -26.48 17.71 -0.67
CA THR A 228 -26.32 16.43 0.02
C THR A 228 -26.35 15.31 -1.01
N LEU A 229 -25.61 14.24 -0.73
CA LEU A 229 -25.44 13.09 -1.63
C LEU A 229 -25.61 11.80 -0.85
N GLY A 230 -26.33 10.83 -1.45
CA GLY A 230 -26.57 9.52 -0.88
C GLY A 230 -27.76 9.45 0.09
N ASP A 231 -28.06 8.24 0.52
CA ASP A 231 -29.10 7.89 1.48
C ASP A 231 -28.50 7.57 2.85
N GLY A 232 -29.24 7.83 3.93
CA GLY A 232 -28.87 7.39 5.26
C GLY A 232 -28.59 8.49 6.28
N GLU A 233 -28.18 8.09 7.49
CA GLU A 233 -27.89 9.01 8.59
C GLU A 233 -26.57 9.79 8.40
N LYS A 234 -25.59 9.19 7.72
CA LYS A 234 -24.30 9.81 7.37
C LYS A 234 -24.28 10.09 5.88
N ARG A 235 -24.85 11.22 5.49
CA ARG A 235 -24.85 11.69 4.11
C ARG A 235 -23.60 12.50 3.83
N ASP A 236 -23.09 12.38 2.62
CA ASP A 236 -22.13 13.34 2.10
C ASP A 236 -22.83 14.70 1.94
N TRP A 237 -22.18 15.77 2.40
CA TRP A 237 -22.73 17.10 2.23
C TRP A 237 -21.63 18.09 1.85
N LEU A 238 -22.04 19.12 1.11
CA LEU A 238 -21.16 20.19 0.66
C LEU A 238 -21.96 21.51 0.65
N ASN A 239 -21.46 22.49 1.36
CA ASN A 239 -21.92 23.88 1.26
C ASN A 239 -20.96 24.67 0.39
N LEU A 240 -21.51 25.40 -0.56
CA LEU A 240 -20.78 26.25 -1.49
C LEU A 240 -21.28 27.69 -1.36
N ASP A 241 -20.42 28.56 -0.86
CA ASP A 241 -20.67 30.00 -0.82
C ASP A 241 -19.75 30.68 -1.83
N GLY A 242 -20.33 31.45 -2.73
CA GLY A 242 -19.55 32.00 -3.81
C GLY A 242 -20.01 33.37 -4.29
N ARG A 243 -19.06 34.08 -4.90
CA ARG A 243 -19.27 35.34 -5.61
C ARG A 243 -18.49 35.32 -6.91
N ILE A 244 -19.16 35.66 -7.99
CA ILE A 244 -18.57 35.81 -9.32
C ILE A 244 -18.60 37.31 -9.67
N GLY A 245 -17.43 37.94 -9.81
CA GLY A 245 -17.33 39.36 -10.06
C GLY A 245 -17.87 39.72 -11.44
N ASN A 246 -17.63 38.92 -12.46
CA ASN A 246 -18.13 39.05 -13.80
C ASN A 246 -18.70 37.71 -14.29
N PRO A 247 -20.02 37.47 -14.13
CA PRO A 247 -20.62 36.19 -14.50
C PRO A 247 -20.50 35.84 -15.98
N SER A 248 -20.64 36.83 -16.89
CA SER A 248 -20.58 36.59 -18.32
C SER A 248 -19.25 36.06 -18.83
N ARG A 249 -18.16 36.30 -18.06
CA ARG A 249 -16.81 35.85 -18.39
C ARG A 249 -16.25 34.89 -17.36
N MET A 250 -16.97 34.58 -16.28
CA MET A 250 -16.50 33.79 -15.13
C MET A 250 -15.18 34.33 -14.58
N GLU A 251 -15.07 35.62 -14.40
CA GLU A 251 -13.90 36.31 -13.86
C GLU A 251 -14.13 36.75 -12.39
N ASN A 252 -13.06 36.84 -11.64
CA ASN A 252 -13.06 37.22 -10.23
C ASN A 252 -14.00 36.34 -9.39
N VAL A 253 -13.87 35.06 -9.53
CA VAL A 253 -14.62 34.07 -8.77
C VAL A 253 -13.94 33.90 -7.41
N VAL A 254 -14.72 34.01 -6.34
CA VAL A 254 -14.34 33.65 -4.99
C VAL A 254 -15.33 32.59 -4.51
N LEU A 255 -14.82 31.43 -4.10
CA LEU A 255 -15.62 30.29 -3.69
C LEU A 255 -15.09 29.77 -2.36
N THR A 256 -15.99 29.55 -1.41
CA THR A 256 -15.73 28.79 -0.19
C THR A 256 -16.55 27.52 -0.24
N ALA A 257 -15.88 26.39 -0.10
CA ALA A 257 -16.48 25.06 -0.06
C ALA A 257 -16.23 24.48 1.33
N GLN A 258 -17.27 24.03 2.00
CA GLN A 258 -17.20 23.35 3.29
C GLN A 258 -18.03 22.07 3.21
N GLY A 259 -17.48 20.92 3.61
CA GLY A 259 -18.20 19.69 3.48
C GLY A 259 -17.60 18.51 4.25
N GLU A 260 -18.40 17.47 4.33
CA GLU A 260 -18.03 16.16 4.88
C GLU A 260 -18.48 15.07 3.93
N TRP A 261 -17.58 14.20 3.56
CA TRP A 261 -17.81 13.03 2.70
C TRP A 261 -17.47 11.75 3.45
N PRO A 262 -18.37 11.26 4.32
CA PRO A 262 -18.17 9.99 5.01
C PRO A 262 -18.12 8.80 4.05
N ASN A 263 -18.73 8.94 2.86
CA ASN A 263 -18.79 7.90 1.85
C ASN A 263 -18.42 8.42 0.45
N LEU A 264 -17.13 8.60 0.22
CA LEU A 264 -16.63 9.11 -1.07
C LEU A 264 -16.97 8.22 -2.29
N GLN A 265 -17.46 6.99 -2.07
CA GLN A 265 -17.90 6.11 -3.15
C GLN A 265 -19.10 6.68 -3.92
N ASP A 266 -19.97 7.45 -3.26
CA ASP A 266 -21.09 8.10 -3.93
C ASP A 266 -20.61 9.23 -4.85
N ALA A 267 -19.58 9.97 -4.43
CA ALA A 267 -18.89 10.95 -5.28
C ALA A 267 -18.20 10.28 -6.48
N HIS A 268 -17.56 9.12 -6.30
CA HIS A 268 -16.97 8.35 -7.41
C HIS A 268 -18.03 7.87 -8.43
N ARG A 269 -19.25 7.57 -7.99
CA ARG A 269 -20.35 7.23 -8.90
C ARG A 269 -20.82 8.43 -9.72
N LEU A 270 -20.80 9.62 -9.12
CA LEU A 270 -21.15 10.86 -9.83
C LEU A 270 -20.06 11.32 -10.79
N PHE A 271 -18.81 11.13 -10.43
CA PHE A 271 -17.63 11.57 -11.17
C PHE A 271 -16.70 10.39 -11.45
N PRO A 272 -17.09 9.43 -12.30
CA PRO A 272 -16.35 8.18 -12.49
C PRO A 272 -14.97 8.37 -13.13
N HIS A 273 -14.75 9.48 -13.83
CA HIS A 273 -13.48 9.83 -14.46
C HIS A 273 -12.64 10.82 -13.65
N ALA A 274 -13.20 11.39 -12.58
CA ALA A 274 -12.43 12.19 -11.64
C ALA A 274 -11.50 11.27 -10.85
N ASN A 275 -10.21 11.56 -10.88
CA ASN A 275 -9.23 10.79 -10.11
C ASN A 275 -9.31 11.17 -8.62
N LEU A 276 -10.50 10.92 -8.03
CA LEU A 276 -10.74 11.21 -6.62
C LEU A 276 -9.97 10.21 -5.76
N PRO A 277 -9.34 10.66 -4.67
CA PRO A 277 -8.62 9.76 -3.77
C PRO A 277 -9.62 8.78 -3.11
N ASN A 278 -9.22 7.53 -2.98
CA ASN A 278 -10.01 6.55 -2.22
C ASN A 278 -9.78 6.77 -0.72
N VAL A 279 -10.39 7.83 -0.20
CA VAL A 279 -10.23 8.29 1.17
C VAL A 279 -11.60 8.30 1.84
N PRO A 280 -11.88 7.43 2.81
CA PRO A 280 -13.11 7.49 3.59
C PRO A 280 -13.07 8.63 4.60
N ALA A 281 -14.23 9.22 4.81
CA ALA A 281 -14.43 10.31 5.76
C ALA A 281 -13.50 11.53 5.49
N LEU A 282 -13.52 12.00 4.22
CA LEU A 282 -12.90 13.27 3.85
C LEU A 282 -13.83 14.41 4.27
N GLY A 283 -13.27 15.43 4.89
CA GLY A 283 -14.01 16.64 5.26
C GLY A 283 -13.12 17.86 5.34
N GLY A 284 -13.74 19.02 5.59
CA GLY A 284 -13.02 20.27 5.78
C GLY A 284 -13.61 21.45 5.03
N ASP A 285 -12.80 22.50 4.93
CA ASP A 285 -13.15 23.70 4.19
C ASP A 285 -11.99 24.18 3.32
N VAL A 286 -12.33 24.71 2.16
CA VAL A 286 -11.38 25.28 1.20
C VAL A 286 -11.97 26.57 0.65
N ALA A 287 -11.19 27.63 0.72
CA ALA A 287 -11.49 28.88 0.00
C ALA A 287 -10.57 29.02 -1.21
N VAL A 288 -11.15 29.34 -2.35
CA VAL A 288 -10.42 29.50 -3.62
C VAL A 288 -10.82 30.78 -4.32
N GLN A 289 -9.91 31.33 -5.12
CA GLN A 289 -10.19 32.48 -5.97
C GLN A 289 -9.54 32.29 -7.34
N GLY A 290 -10.14 32.89 -8.37
CA GLY A 290 -9.59 32.80 -9.73
C GLY A 290 -10.52 33.27 -10.81
N SER A 291 -10.17 32.94 -12.05
CA SER A 291 -10.93 33.31 -13.23
C SER A 291 -10.94 32.12 -14.20
N PRO A 292 -11.85 31.15 -14.00
CA PRO A 292 -11.89 29.92 -14.81
C PRO A 292 -12.23 30.16 -16.28
N GLY A 293 -12.73 31.33 -16.62
CA GLY A 293 -13.21 31.64 -17.97
C GLY A 293 -14.58 31.01 -18.28
N PRO A 294 -15.15 31.23 -19.44
CA PRO A 294 -16.46 30.71 -19.78
C PRO A 294 -16.55 29.20 -19.67
N LEU A 295 -17.54 28.72 -18.91
CA LEU A 295 -17.81 27.29 -18.72
C LEU A 295 -18.58 26.78 -19.96
N THR A 296 -17.89 26.20 -20.91
CA THR A 296 -18.45 25.74 -22.19
C THR A 296 -18.61 24.23 -22.29
N ASN A 297 -18.04 23.48 -21.33
CA ASN A 297 -18.13 22.04 -21.30
C ASN A 297 -19.35 21.57 -20.47
N LEU A 298 -20.02 20.50 -20.91
CA LEU A 298 -21.13 19.88 -20.17
C LEU A 298 -20.69 18.67 -19.36
N ASP A 299 -19.47 18.22 -19.56
CA ASP A 299 -18.87 17.13 -18.79
C ASP A 299 -18.44 17.63 -17.42
N GLY A 300 -18.96 17.00 -16.37
CA GLY A 300 -18.67 17.36 -14.99
C GLY A 300 -17.18 17.27 -14.64
N ASP A 301 -16.50 16.24 -15.14
CA ASP A 301 -15.07 16.04 -14.90
C ASP A 301 -14.23 17.12 -15.59
N ALA A 302 -14.56 17.45 -16.84
CA ALA A 302 -13.87 18.50 -17.57
C ALA A 302 -14.13 19.89 -16.98
N LEU A 303 -15.34 20.16 -16.49
CA LEU A 303 -15.66 21.38 -15.75
C LEU A 303 -14.86 21.46 -14.45
N LEU A 304 -14.79 20.37 -13.70
CA LEU A 304 -14.02 20.30 -12.46
C LEU A 304 -12.54 20.59 -12.71
N HIS A 305 -11.96 19.98 -13.74
CA HIS A 305 -10.57 20.24 -14.13
C HIS A 305 -10.33 21.68 -14.55
N GLN A 306 -11.24 22.27 -15.35
CA GLN A 306 -11.14 23.66 -15.77
C GLN A 306 -11.19 24.61 -14.56
N VAL A 307 -12.15 24.41 -13.66
CA VAL A 307 -12.30 25.22 -12.46
C VAL A 307 -11.11 25.04 -11.53
N LEU A 308 -10.75 23.81 -11.15
CA LEU A 308 -9.61 23.54 -10.25
C LEU A 308 -8.28 24.03 -10.84
N GLY A 309 -8.09 23.88 -12.15
CA GLY A 309 -6.87 24.34 -12.84
C GLY A 309 -6.68 25.85 -12.84
N SER A 310 -7.76 26.62 -12.77
CA SER A 310 -7.77 28.09 -12.87
C SER A 310 -7.97 28.80 -11.53
N MET A 311 -8.31 28.06 -10.47
CA MET A 311 -8.53 28.61 -9.14
C MET A 311 -7.27 28.44 -8.29
N THR A 312 -7.01 29.42 -7.43
CA THR A 312 -5.92 29.40 -6.46
C THR A 312 -6.54 29.33 -5.06
N PRO A 313 -6.20 28.32 -4.26
CA PRO A 313 -6.63 28.27 -2.87
C PRO A 313 -6.09 29.45 -2.08
N THR A 314 -6.96 30.04 -1.27
CA THR A 314 -6.64 31.12 -0.35
C THR A 314 -6.72 30.69 1.10
N HIS A 315 -7.34 29.56 1.37
CA HIS A 315 -7.42 28.87 2.64
C HIS A 315 -7.71 27.41 2.40
N MET A 316 -7.15 26.53 3.23
CA MET A 316 -7.40 25.11 3.17
C MET A 316 -7.28 24.50 4.56
N HIS A 317 -8.33 23.79 4.96
CA HIS A 317 -8.35 22.90 6.12
C HIS A 317 -9.06 21.63 5.71
N LEU A 318 -8.30 20.57 5.50
CA LEU A 318 -8.83 19.26 5.11
C LEU A 318 -8.49 18.24 6.18
N HIS A 319 -9.40 17.33 6.42
CA HIS A 319 -9.16 16.17 7.29
C HIS A 319 -9.71 14.90 6.65
N ALA A 320 -9.06 13.79 7.00
CA ALA A 320 -9.50 12.47 6.57
C ALA A 320 -9.32 11.44 7.68
N GLY A 321 -10.27 10.55 7.84
CA GLY A 321 -10.22 9.51 8.86
C GLY A 321 -9.06 8.55 8.66
N TYR A 322 -8.87 8.10 7.42
CA TYR A 322 -7.69 7.32 7.04
C TYR A 322 -7.39 7.41 5.54
N VAL A 323 -6.13 7.24 5.18
CA VAL A 323 -5.65 7.13 3.79
C VAL A 323 -4.84 5.86 3.66
N ALA A 324 -5.27 4.97 2.78
CA ALA A 324 -4.52 3.76 2.48
C ALA A 324 -3.32 4.07 1.56
N LEU A 325 -2.12 3.70 1.99
CA LEU A 325 -0.90 3.75 1.20
C LEU A 325 -0.52 2.32 0.77
N ARG A 326 0.40 2.19 -0.18
CA ARG A 326 0.89 0.86 -0.62
C ARG A 326 1.47 0.01 0.52
N GLN A 327 2.04 0.63 1.55
CA GLN A 327 2.73 -0.05 2.65
C GLN A 327 2.24 0.33 4.04
N GLY A 328 1.07 0.97 4.16
CA GLY A 328 0.55 1.39 5.45
C GLY A 328 -0.74 2.18 5.34
N VAL A 329 -1.20 2.68 6.48
CA VAL A 329 -2.40 3.50 6.59
C VAL A 329 -2.05 4.75 7.38
N LEU A 330 -2.33 5.93 6.81
CA LEU A 330 -2.37 7.18 7.56
C LEU A 330 -3.75 7.33 8.18
N ARG A 331 -3.80 7.69 9.44
CA ARG A 331 -5.03 7.97 10.19
C ARG A 331 -5.02 9.42 10.66
N ASN A 332 -6.18 9.98 10.92
CA ASN A 332 -6.31 11.35 11.43
C ASN A 332 -5.49 12.35 10.59
N LEU A 333 -5.57 12.20 9.27
CA LEU A 333 -4.87 13.09 8.37
C LEU A 333 -5.51 14.47 8.41
N HIS A 334 -4.70 15.50 8.65
CA HIS A 334 -5.07 16.90 8.50
C HIS A 334 -4.10 17.57 7.54
N VAL A 335 -4.63 18.43 6.69
CA VAL A 335 -3.87 19.24 5.75
C VAL A 335 -4.34 20.68 5.88
N ASP A 336 -3.47 21.56 6.30
CA ASP A 336 -3.81 22.91 6.69
C ASP A 336 -2.95 23.95 5.98
N SER A 337 -3.56 25.06 5.57
CA SER A 337 -2.88 26.27 5.16
C SER A 337 -3.76 27.50 5.35
N ALA A 338 -3.25 28.50 6.02
CA ALA A 338 -3.97 29.73 6.30
C ALA A 338 -4.00 30.71 5.11
N GLY A 339 -3.26 30.45 4.05
CA GLY A 339 -3.21 31.32 2.88
C GLY A 339 -2.23 30.87 1.82
N PRO A 340 -2.23 31.52 0.63
CA PRO A 340 -1.38 31.12 -0.50
C PRO A 340 0.12 31.17 -0.16
N ASP A 341 0.52 32.15 0.63
CA ASP A 341 1.92 32.34 1.08
C ASP A 341 2.20 31.71 2.45
N ALA A 342 1.18 31.13 3.09
CA ALA A 342 1.34 30.38 4.32
C ALA A 342 1.86 28.96 4.05
N ALA A 343 2.56 28.40 5.01
CA ALA A 343 3.04 27.02 4.92
C ALA A 343 1.88 26.04 4.77
N LEU A 344 2.06 25.07 3.91
CA LEU A 344 1.21 23.90 3.83
C LEU A 344 1.69 22.89 4.88
N THR A 345 0.86 22.60 5.86
CA THR A 345 1.17 21.66 6.94
C THR A 345 0.33 20.40 6.82
N VAL A 346 0.92 19.28 7.17
CA VAL A 346 0.27 17.97 7.14
C VAL A 346 0.56 17.27 8.46
N THR A 347 -0.48 16.81 9.13
CA THR A 347 -0.36 15.96 10.31
C THR A 347 -1.13 14.66 10.12
N ALA A 348 -0.58 13.57 10.59
CA ALA A 348 -1.23 12.26 10.50
C ALA A 348 -0.67 11.30 11.55
N ASP A 349 -1.42 10.26 11.84
CA ASP A 349 -0.95 9.12 12.61
C ASP A 349 -0.80 7.91 11.68
N THR A 350 0.25 7.14 11.87
CA THR A 350 0.43 5.90 11.14
C THR A 350 0.83 4.78 12.08
N GLN A 351 0.57 3.58 11.69
CA GLN A 351 1.02 2.39 12.38
C GLN A 351 1.87 1.56 11.43
N TRP A 352 3.12 1.38 11.79
CA TRP A 352 4.00 0.47 11.10
C TRP A 352 4.25 -0.74 11.99
N ARG A 353 3.60 -1.86 11.62
CA ARG A 353 3.51 -3.07 12.44
C ARG A 353 2.95 -2.74 13.84
N ASP A 354 3.73 -2.93 14.91
CA ASP A 354 3.28 -2.74 16.30
C ASP A 354 3.62 -1.34 16.88
N THR A 355 4.31 -0.50 16.10
CA THR A 355 4.70 0.84 16.53
C THR A 355 3.80 1.88 15.89
N ALA A 356 3.18 2.72 16.72
CA ALA A 356 2.44 3.89 16.25
C ALA A 356 3.40 5.07 16.06
N TRP A 357 3.17 5.85 15.01
CA TRP A 357 3.97 7.02 14.65
C TRP A 357 3.05 8.21 14.43
N HIS A 358 3.45 9.34 14.97
CA HIS A 358 2.90 10.63 14.62
C HIS A 358 3.77 11.28 13.56
N VAL A 359 3.13 11.73 12.48
CA VAL A 359 3.76 12.38 11.33
C VAL A 359 3.33 13.84 11.34
N GLU A 360 4.28 14.73 11.34
CA GLU A 360 4.06 16.16 11.16
C GLU A 360 4.94 16.65 10.02
N GLY A 361 4.38 17.31 9.03
CA GLY A 361 5.10 17.72 7.84
C GLY A 361 4.67 19.07 7.31
N GLY A 362 5.51 19.63 6.44
CA GLY A 362 5.23 20.86 5.73
C GLY A 362 5.87 20.83 4.33
N ALA A 363 5.18 21.44 3.36
CA ALA A 363 5.64 21.47 1.97
C ALA A 363 5.66 22.91 1.43
N GLY A 364 6.61 23.70 1.89
CA GLY A 364 6.75 25.11 1.49
C GLY A 364 5.47 25.90 1.70
N THR A 365 5.21 26.92 0.86
CA THR A 365 3.91 27.61 0.85
C THR A 365 2.88 26.82 0.04
N MET A 366 1.61 27.02 0.32
CA MET A 366 0.52 26.41 -0.44
C MET A 366 0.64 26.69 -1.94
N GLN A 367 1.02 27.91 -2.31
CA GLN A 367 1.23 28.29 -3.70
C GLN A 367 2.38 27.51 -4.35
N GLN A 368 3.51 27.34 -3.63
CA GLN A 368 4.64 26.54 -4.12
C GLN A 368 4.27 25.06 -4.29
N ALA A 369 3.58 24.50 -3.30
CA ALA A 369 3.13 23.10 -3.35
C ALA A 369 2.18 22.85 -4.52
N LEU A 370 1.23 23.76 -4.77
CA LEU A 370 0.30 23.68 -5.89
C LEU A 370 0.99 23.86 -7.25
N ALA A 371 1.93 24.79 -7.35
CA ALA A 371 2.70 25.00 -8.58
C ALA A 371 3.50 23.73 -8.92
N ALA A 372 4.16 23.15 -7.94
CA ALA A 372 4.91 21.91 -8.10
C ALA A 372 4.02 20.72 -8.45
N TRP A 373 2.82 20.62 -7.85
CA TRP A 373 1.86 19.59 -8.22
C TRP A 373 1.37 19.72 -9.66
N ARG A 374 1.10 20.96 -10.11
CA ARG A 374 0.64 21.25 -11.49
C ARG A 374 1.71 20.98 -12.54
N ASP A 375 2.96 21.29 -12.25
CA ASP A 375 4.09 21.10 -13.16
C ASP A 375 4.74 19.71 -13.05
N GLY A 376 4.18 18.84 -12.20
CA GLY A 376 4.69 17.49 -11.96
C GLY A 376 6.02 17.49 -11.21
N LEU A 377 6.18 18.36 -10.21
CA LEU A 377 7.38 18.54 -9.36
C LEU A 377 8.62 19.04 -10.13
N LYS A 378 8.46 19.66 -11.27
CA LYS A 378 9.61 20.33 -11.95
C LYS A 378 10.16 21.47 -11.11
N THR A 379 9.29 22.20 -10.42
CA THR A 379 9.69 23.20 -9.43
C THR A 379 9.98 22.50 -8.10
N ALA A 380 11.18 22.69 -7.56
CA ALA A 380 11.54 22.14 -6.26
C ALA A 380 10.78 22.85 -5.13
N VAL A 381 10.25 22.07 -4.19
CA VAL A 381 9.48 22.55 -3.04
C VAL A 381 10.20 22.19 -1.74
N PRO A 382 10.33 23.13 -0.80
CA PRO A 382 10.80 22.82 0.54
C PRO A 382 9.91 21.76 1.19
N LEU A 383 10.49 20.73 1.77
CA LEU A 383 9.81 19.66 2.48
C LEU A 383 10.42 19.52 3.86
N THR A 384 9.54 19.43 4.86
CA THR A 384 9.91 19.04 6.21
C THR A 384 8.96 17.95 6.68
N VAL A 385 9.47 16.84 7.19
CA VAL A 385 8.68 15.76 7.78
C VAL A 385 9.31 15.38 9.09
N GLN A 386 8.53 15.32 10.14
CA GLN A 386 8.92 14.84 11.45
C GLN A 386 8.10 13.60 11.80
N LEU A 387 8.78 12.57 12.22
CA LEU A 387 8.21 11.31 12.66
C LEU A 387 8.53 11.14 14.15
N ARG A 388 7.50 10.90 14.96
CA ARG A 388 7.66 10.64 16.40
C ARG A 388 7.05 9.29 16.71
N SER A 389 7.83 8.38 17.28
CA SER A 389 7.27 7.09 17.72
C SER A 389 6.37 7.31 18.94
N GLN A 390 5.16 6.75 18.86
CA GLN A 390 4.22 6.71 19.99
C GLN A 390 4.13 5.26 20.47
N THR A 391 4.45 5.02 21.72
CA THR A 391 4.26 3.71 22.31
C THR A 391 2.81 3.57 22.75
N THR A 392 1.95 3.11 21.86
CA THR A 392 0.63 2.58 22.26
C THR A 392 0.80 1.13 22.66
N LEU A 393 0.96 0.89 23.95
CA LEU A 393 0.88 -0.46 24.49
C LEU A 393 -0.56 -0.96 24.36
N LEU A 394 -0.79 -1.95 23.52
CA LEU A 394 -2.03 -2.72 23.42
C LEU A 394 -2.37 -3.49 24.74
N SER A 395 -1.58 -3.34 25.77
CA SER A 395 -1.80 -3.98 27.07
C SER A 395 -1.34 -3.07 28.21
N GLY A 396 -2.19 -2.17 28.71
CA GLY A 396 -2.19 -1.65 30.08
C GLY A 396 -0.89 -1.24 30.78
N ALA A 397 0.25 -1.21 30.12
CA ALA A 397 1.52 -0.78 30.64
C ALA A 397 1.65 0.76 30.58
N PRO A 398 2.34 1.41 31.55
CA PRO A 398 2.45 2.86 31.59
C PRO A 398 3.07 3.42 30.32
N ALA A 399 2.47 4.49 29.79
CA ALA A 399 3.02 5.24 28.67
C ALA A 399 4.46 5.64 28.98
N LEU A 400 5.41 5.33 28.11
CA LEU A 400 6.79 5.81 28.19
C LEU A 400 6.76 7.33 28.16
N ASN A 401 7.61 7.94 28.97
CA ASN A 401 7.76 9.38 29.01
C ASN A 401 8.08 9.92 27.62
N ALA A 402 7.53 11.06 27.26
CA ALA A 402 7.76 11.70 25.96
C ALA A 402 9.25 11.93 25.60
N GLN A 403 10.15 11.80 26.58
CA GLN A 403 11.59 11.91 26.45
C GLN A 403 12.28 10.64 25.90
N ASP A 404 11.59 9.48 25.90
CA ASP A 404 12.16 8.20 25.49
C ASP A 404 11.77 7.80 24.06
N SER A 405 10.90 8.58 23.41
CA SER A 405 10.45 8.30 22.03
C SER A 405 11.50 8.66 20.98
N ALA A 406 11.66 7.83 19.98
CA ALA A 406 12.49 8.13 18.82
C ALA A 406 11.84 9.22 17.96
N ARG A 407 12.66 10.14 17.47
CA ARG A 407 12.27 11.23 16.57
C ARG A 407 13.15 11.20 15.34
N PHE A 408 12.53 11.26 14.18
CA PHE A 408 13.20 11.36 12.90
C PHE A 408 12.69 12.59 12.17
N ALA A 409 13.59 13.32 11.54
CA ALA A 409 13.27 14.47 10.73
C ALA A 409 13.84 14.26 9.33
N LEU A 410 13.06 14.64 8.33
CA LEU A 410 13.47 14.73 6.94
C LEU A 410 13.24 16.17 6.51
N SER A 411 14.27 16.86 6.07
CA SER A 411 14.17 18.26 5.68
C SER A 411 15.00 18.55 4.43
N GLY A 412 14.52 19.49 3.62
CA GLY A 412 15.22 19.88 2.40
C GLY A 412 14.26 20.29 1.29
N THR A 413 14.57 19.90 0.08
CA THR A 413 13.73 20.19 -1.11
C THR A 413 13.43 18.92 -1.87
N ILE A 414 12.18 18.81 -2.35
CA ILE A 414 11.75 17.74 -3.25
C ILE A 414 11.45 18.32 -4.63
N GLY A 415 11.99 17.70 -5.67
CA GLY A 415 11.76 18.07 -7.06
C GLY A 415 12.06 16.90 -7.99
N ALA A 416 11.51 16.91 -9.18
CA ALA A 416 11.65 15.81 -10.13
C ALA A 416 13.09 15.67 -10.68
N GLU A 417 13.86 16.76 -10.68
CA GLU A 417 15.20 16.81 -11.29
C GLU A 417 16.30 17.23 -10.28
N ASN A 418 15.93 17.79 -9.12
CA ASN A 418 16.86 18.34 -8.13
C ASN A 418 16.29 18.23 -6.72
N GLY A 419 16.11 17.01 -6.22
CA GLY A 419 15.68 16.79 -4.84
C GLY A 419 16.91 16.66 -3.93
N HIS A 420 16.90 17.35 -2.80
CA HIS A 420 17.92 17.21 -1.76
C HIS A 420 17.24 17.17 -0.40
N LEU A 421 17.32 16.05 0.29
CA LEU A 421 16.72 15.84 1.60
C LEU A 421 17.75 15.36 2.60
N VAL A 422 17.77 15.97 3.75
CA VAL A 422 18.61 15.56 4.90
C VAL A 422 17.69 14.81 5.88
N ALA A 423 18.09 13.59 6.20
CA ALA A 423 17.46 12.77 7.23
C ALA A 423 18.29 12.84 8.50
N GLU A 424 17.64 13.17 9.60
CA GLU A 424 18.22 13.18 10.93
C GLU A 424 17.29 12.51 11.93
N GLY A 425 17.86 11.84 12.91
CA GLY A 425 17.03 11.18 13.92
C GLY A 425 17.80 10.85 15.18
N SER A 426 17.08 10.77 16.27
CA SER A 426 17.62 10.35 17.55
C SER A 426 16.50 9.84 18.47
N GLY A 427 16.87 8.99 19.42
CA GLY A 427 15.95 8.49 20.43
C GLY A 427 16.66 7.57 21.41
N LYS A 428 16.18 7.48 22.64
CA LYS A 428 16.73 6.54 23.60
C LYS A 428 16.32 5.10 23.29
N THR A 429 15.12 4.90 22.79
CA THR A 429 14.60 3.59 22.38
C THR A 429 13.82 3.68 21.10
N LEU A 430 14.05 2.73 20.20
CA LEU A 430 13.28 2.52 19.00
C LEU A 430 12.71 1.10 19.03
N HIS A 431 11.40 1.00 19.17
CA HIS A 431 10.72 -0.29 19.13
C HIS A 431 10.46 -0.68 17.67
N LEU A 432 11.10 -1.74 17.24
CA LEU A 432 10.86 -2.39 15.97
C LEU A 432 10.17 -3.73 16.20
N PRO A 433 9.43 -4.26 15.25
CA PRO A 433 8.80 -5.57 15.40
C PRO A 433 9.86 -6.66 15.59
N GLY A 434 9.89 -7.26 16.77
CA GLY A 434 10.84 -8.30 17.11
C GLY A 434 12.22 -7.82 17.55
N ALA A 435 12.46 -6.50 17.66
CA ALA A 435 13.70 -5.95 18.20
C ALA A 435 13.46 -4.59 18.88
N VAL A 436 14.28 -4.29 19.88
CA VAL A 436 14.33 -2.97 20.51
C VAL A 436 15.76 -2.47 20.38
N LEU A 437 15.91 -1.27 19.81
CA LEU A 437 17.20 -0.62 19.65
C LEU A 437 17.33 0.52 20.67
N HIS A 438 18.50 0.65 21.27
CA HIS A 438 18.79 1.65 22.30
C HIS A 438 19.79 2.70 21.80
N ASP A 439 19.60 3.95 22.26
CA ASP A 439 20.43 5.11 21.90
C ASP A 439 20.57 5.28 20.39
N VAL A 440 19.42 5.38 19.71
CA VAL A 440 19.34 5.45 18.26
C VAL A 440 19.77 6.83 17.76
N SER A 441 20.56 6.85 16.71
CA SER A 441 20.92 8.02 15.91
C SER A 441 20.81 7.70 14.42
N LEU A 442 20.40 8.68 13.61
CA LEU A 442 20.32 8.57 12.15
C LEU A 442 20.78 9.90 11.54
N HIS A 443 21.63 9.82 10.55
CA HIS A 443 21.95 10.94 9.67
C HIS A 443 22.17 10.40 8.25
N GLY A 444 21.82 11.20 7.24
CA GLY A 444 22.06 10.88 5.84
C GLY A 444 21.45 11.92 4.91
N THR A 445 21.97 12.01 3.71
CA THR A 445 21.48 12.90 2.66
C THR A 445 20.93 12.09 1.50
N LEU A 446 19.68 12.37 1.12
CA LEU A 446 19.04 11.77 -0.03
C LEU A 446 19.00 12.79 -1.15
N ASP A 447 19.70 12.49 -2.24
CA ASP A 447 19.75 13.31 -3.45
C ASP A 447 19.00 12.62 -4.59
N ALA A 448 18.05 13.33 -5.19
CA ALA A 448 17.39 12.93 -6.41
C ALA A 448 18.02 13.68 -7.58
N GLN A 449 18.78 12.99 -8.44
CA GLN A 449 19.36 13.55 -9.66
C GLN A 449 18.30 13.69 -10.76
N ASP A 450 17.35 12.75 -10.79
CA ASP A 450 16.16 12.74 -11.61
C ASP A 450 15.10 11.82 -10.98
N ARG A 451 13.97 11.57 -11.66
CA ARG A 451 12.90 10.71 -11.15
C ARG A 451 13.28 9.24 -10.98
N GLU A 452 14.34 8.81 -11.62
CA GLU A 452 14.77 7.41 -11.65
C GLU A 452 16.01 7.16 -10.81
N ASN A 453 16.84 8.18 -10.57
CA ASN A 453 18.13 8.07 -9.89
C ASN A 453 18.13 8.79 -8.55
N LEU A 454 18.13 8.00 -7.48
CA LEU A 454 18.24 8.48 -6.10
C LEU A 454 19.56 8.02 -5.49
N SER A 455 20.26 8.89 -4.79
CA SER A 455 21.43 8.52 -3.98
C SER A 455 21.16 8.86 -2.51
N LEU A 456 21.60 7.97 -1.63
CA LEU A 456 21.62 8.17 -0.18
C LEU A 456 23.08 8.19 0.23
N ASP A 457 23.60 9.37 0.50
CA ASP A 457 25.00 9.60 0.83
C ASP A 457 25.18 9.95 2.32
N GLY A 458 26.34 9.62 2.87
CA GLY A 458 26.66 9.90 4.27
C GLY A 458 25.69 9.25 5.26
N LEU A 459 25.06 8.13 4.88
CA LEU A 459 24.21 7.37 5.78
C LEU A 459 25.02 6.96 7.00
N THR A 460 24.55 7.33 8.18
CA THR A 460 25.02 6.82 9.46
C THR A 460 23.82 6.47 10.31
N PHE A 461 23.74 5.23 10.73
CA PHE A 461 22.75 4.75 11.69
C PHE A 461 23.49 4.15 12.87
N GLY A 462 23.25 4.64 14.06
CA GLY A 462 23.88 4.17 15.29
C GLY A 462 22.85 3.74 16.32
N SER A 463 23.13 2.63 16.99
CA SER A 463 22.46 2.16 18.21
C SER A 463 23.44 1.31 19.03
N GLN A 464 23.02 0.85 20.22
CA GLN A 464 23.84 -0.09 20.98
C GLN A 464 23.97 -1.45 20.29
N GLU A 465 22.97 -1.85 19.50
CA GLU A 465 22.85 -3.14 18.83
C GLU A 465 23.33 -3.13 17.37
N LEU A 466 23.23 -1.95 16.71
CA LEU A 466 23.55 -1.81 15.30
C LEU A 466 24.18 -0.46 15.02
N SER A 467 25.34 -0.45 14.41
CA SER A 467 25.99 0.75 13.89
C SER A 467 26.36 0.52 12.45
N VAL A 468 25.74 1.27 11.53
CA VAL A 468 25.95 1.14 10.08
C VAL A 468 26.21 2.51 9.46
N ASP A 469 27.18 2.58 8.58
CA ASP A 469 27.46 3.74 7.75
C ASP A 469 27.63 3.32 6.28
N GLY A 470 27.49 4.28 5.36
CA GLY A 470 27.70 4.00 3.96
C GLY A 470 26.98 4.91 2.98
N ALA A 471 26.84 4.41 1.76
CA ALA A 471 26.14 5.09 0.70
C ALA A 471 25.38 4.07 -0.17
N LEU A 472 24.20 4.47 -0.60
CA LEU A 472 23.32 3.66 -1.45
C LEU A 472 22.89 4.45 -2.67
N LYS A 473 22.74 3.76 -3.79
CA LYS A 473 22.11 4.26 -5.01
C LYS A 473 20.90 3.42 -5.32
N LEU A 474 19.79 4.07 -5.61
CA LEU A 474 18.55 3.45 -6.06
C LEU A 474 18.24 3.94 -7.47
N VAL A 475 18.13 3.03 -8.41
CA VAL A 475 17.68 3.32 -9.77
C VAL A 475 16.29 2.73 -9.95
N LEU A 476 15.30 3.59 -10.23
CA LEU A 476 13.89 3.22 -10.45
C LEU A 476 13.66 3.09 -11.95
N GLY A 477 13.40 1.89 -12.44
CA GLY A 477 13.05 1.69 -13.87
C GLY A 477 11.53 1.70 -14.06
N HIS A 478 11.06 2.11 -15.26
CA HIS A 478 9.61 2.22 -15.55
C HIS A 478 8.94 0.84 -15.65
N ASP A 479 9.63 -0.15 -16.24
CA ASP A 479 9.10 -1.52 -16.46
C ASP A 479 10.11 -2.61 -16.04
N VAL A 480 11.15 -2.24 -15.31
CA VAL A 480 12.18 -3.15 -14.80
C VAL A 480 12.27 -3.04 -13.28
N PRO A 481 12.71 -4.10 -12.59
CA PRO A 481 12.88 -4.04 -11.15
C PRO A 481 13.80 -2.89 -10.72
N PRO A 482 13.52 -2.23 -9.58
CA PRO A 482 14.41 -1.23 -9.03
C PRO A 482 15.77 -1.86 -8.68
N VAL A 483 16.86 -1.14 -8.98
CA VAL A 483 18.23 -1.57 -8.69
C VAL A 483 18.75 -0.80 -7.49
N VAL A 484 19.11 -1.52 -6.42
CA VAL A 484 19.80 -0.97 -5.25
C VAL A 484 21.27 -1.33 -5.32
N SER A 485 22.16 -0.35 -5.25
CA SER A 485 23.60 -0.58 -5.24
C SER A 485 24.29 0.29 -4.19
N GLY A 486 25.47 -0.12 -3.71
CA GLY A 486 26.24 0.69 -2.78
C GLY A 486 27.15 -0.09 -1.86
N ASN A 487 27.71 0.64 -0.89
CA ASN A 487 28.59 0.09 0.12
C ASN A 487 28.01 0.40 1.50
N LEU A 488 27.92 -0.62 2.33
CA LEU A 488 27.51 -0.49 3.73
C LEU A 488 28.60 -1.10 4.61
N HIS A 489 28.96 -0.38 5.65
CA HIS A 489 29.87 -0.80 6.67
C HIS A 489 29.15 -0.83 8.02
N ALA A 490 29.26 -1.91 8.76
CA ALA A 490 28.72 -2.02 10.08
C ALA A 490 29.86 -2.10 11.12
N ALA A 491 30.07 -1.05 11.89
CA ALA A 491 31.02 -1.12 12.98
C ALA A 491 30.62 -2.15 14.04
N LYS A 492 29.30 -2.32 14.23
CA LYS A 492 28.72 -3.33 15.12
C LYS A 492 27.37 -3.80 14.60
N MET A 493 27.09 -5.11 14.72
CA MET A 493 25.81 -5.70 14.37
C MET A 493 25.49 -6.88 15.32
N ASP A 494 24.44 -6.77 16.11
CA ASP A 494 23.95 -7.86 16.95
C ASP A 494 22.78 -8.58 16.27
N LEU A 495 23.10 -9.66 15.56
CA LEU A 495 22.11 -10.47 14.86
C LEU A 495 21.19 -11.22 15.81
N ASP A 496 21.59 -11.48 17.04
CA ASP A 496 20.74 -12.16 18.03
C ASP A 496 19.57 -11.28 18.48
N VAL A 497 19.76 -9.97 18.55
CA VAL A 497 18.71 -8.98 18.77
C VAL A 497 17.91 -8.74 17.49
N LEU A 498 18.61 -8.61 16.36
CA LEU A 498 17.99 -8.22 15.08
C LEU A 498 17.22 -9.36 14.40
N LYS A 499 17.47 -10.64 14.76
CA LYS A 499 16.80 -11.80 14.13
C LYS A 499 15.27 -11.72 14.12
N GLY A 500 14.68 -11.06 15.13
CA GLY A 500 13.24 -10.86 15.20
C GLY A 500 12.66 -10.01 14.07
N LEU A 501 13.47 -9.20 13.40
CA LEU A 501 13.03 -8.33 12.30
C LEU A 501 12.67 -9.12 11.03
N TRP A 502 13.33 -10.28 10.79
CA TRP A 502 13.14 -11.06 9.57
C TRP A 502 12.55 -12.45 9.78
N LEU A 503 12.58 -13.00 11.01
CA LEU A 503 12.04 -14.33 11.32
C LEU A 503 10.53 -14.34 11.61
N GLN A 504 9.90 -13.20 11.89
CA GLN A 504 8.45 -13.15 12.05
C GLN A 504 7.79 -13.17 10.66
N PRO A 505 6.90 -14.12 10.35
CA PRO A 505 6.06 -14.03 9.16
C PRO A 505 5.25 -12.74 9.28
N ALA A 506 5.22 -11.95 8.20
CA ALA A 506 4.35 -10.78 8.12
C ALA A 506 2.92 -11.27 8.41
N GLN A 507 2.42 -10.97 9.60
CA GLN A 507 1.03 -11.24 9.92
C GLN A 507 0.18 -10.44 8.92
N PRO A 508 -0.72 -11.07 8.15
CA PRO A 508 -1.60 -10.31 7.28
C PRO A 508 -2.31 -9.30 8.18
N ALA A 509 -2.27 -8.04 7.81
CA ALA A 509 -3.00 -6.99 8.50
C ALA A 509 -4.43 -7.48 8.65
N ALA A 510 -4.88 -7.70 9.89
CA ALA A 510 -6.25 -8.08 10.16
C ALA A 510 -7.13 -7.04 9.46
N PRO A 511 -8.17 -7.43 8.70
CA PRO A 511 -9.07 -6.48 8.09
C PRO A 511 -9.54 -5.56 9.21
N ALA A 512 -9.42 -4.25 9.00
CA ALA A 512 -9.76 -3.24 9.98
C ALA A 512 -11.19 -3.51 10.46
N VAL A 513 -11.32 -4.02 11.67
CA VAL A 513 -12.62 -4.15 12.33
C VAL A 513 -13.10 -2.73 12.51
N ALA A 514 -14.15 -2.36 11.79
CA ALA A 514 -14.84 -1.10 11.99
C ALA A 514 -15.11 -0.94 13.49
N PRO A 515 -14.92 0.25 14.06
CA PRO A 515 -15.14 0.48 15.49
C PRO A 515 -16.57 0.06 15.82
N ALA A 516 -16.72 -0.85 16.76
CA ALA A 516 -18.00 -1.31 17.24
C ALA A 516 -18.83 -0.12 17.72
N VAL A 517 -19.95 0.10 17.10
CA VAL A 517 -20.94 1.09 17.53
C VAL A 517 -21.46 0.64 18.89
N PRO A 518 -21.39 1.44 19.96
CA PRO A 518 -21.94 1.07 21.25
C PRO A 518 -23.46 0.98 21.15
N GLY A 519 -24.02 -0.21 21.30
CA GLY A 519 -25.48 -0.38 21.45
C GLY A 519 -26.15 -1.48 20.66
N VAL A 520 -25.44 -2.30 19.86
CA VAL A 520 -26.03 -3.44 19.17
C VAL A 520 -25.58 -4.74 19.84
N PRO A 521 -26.50 -5.60 20.38
CA PRO A 521 -26.12 -6.88 20.95
C PRO A 521 -25.60 -7.83 19.86
N ALA A 522 -24.49 -8.49 20.14
CA ALA A 522 -23.87 -9.47 19.26
C ALA A 522 -24.87 -10.60 18.90
N PRO A 523 -24.95 -11.03 17.64
CA PRO A 523 -25.76 -12.19 17.25
C PRO A 523 -25.16 -13.46 17.85
N LYS A 524 -26.00 -14.27 18.51
CA LYS A 524 -25.62 -15.58 19.04
C LYS A 524 -25.21 -16.53 17.91
N PRO A 525 -24.22 -17.38 18.10
CA PRO A 525 -23.86 -18.39 17.11
C PRO A 525 -25.01 -19.38 16.92
N VAL A 526 -25.47 -19.51 15.70
CA VAL A 526 -26.44 -20.51 15.28
C VAL A 526 -25.68 -21.80 14.97
N ALA A 527 -26.08 -22.90 15.62
CA ALA A 527 -25.55 -24.23 15.34
C ALA A 527 -25.93 -24.70 13.92
N PRO A 528 -25.11 -25.53 13.25
CA PRO A 528 -25.39 -25.99 11.92
C PRO A 528 -26.59 -26.97 11.96
N GLN A 529 -27.65 -26.65 11.23
CA GLN A 529 -28.70 -27.61 10.88
C GLN A 529 -28.35 -28.29 9.57
N ASN A 530 -28.26 -29.60 9.63
CA ASN A 530 -28.26 -30.49 8.49
C ASN A 530 -29.65 -30.51 7.85
N ASP A 531 -29.65 -30.72 6.55
CA ASP A 531 -30.63 -31.46 5.74
C ASP A 531 -31.36 -30.69 4.63
N GLY A 532 -31.16 -31.25 3.44
CA GLY A 532 -32.03 -31.17 2.30
C GLY A 532 -31.31 -31.04 0.96
N PRO A 533 -31.63 -31.88 -0.04
CA PRO A 533 -30.96 -31.89 -1.33
C PRO A 533 -31.34 -30.67 -2.18
N VAL A 534 -30.29 -29.97 -2.69
CA VAL A 534 -30.45 -28.85 -3.59
C VAL A 534 -30.68 -29.36 -5.03
N PRO A 535 -31.66 -28.84 -5.78
CA PRO A 535 -31.84 -29.18 -7.18
C PRO A 535 -30.74 -28.59 -8.05
N ALA A 536 -30.30 -29.35 -9.06
CA ALA A 536 -29.33 -29.00 -10.06
C ALA A 536 -29.75 -27.72 -10.81
N VAL A 537 -28.91 -26.74 -10.83
CA VAL A 537 -29.00 -25.52 -11.65
C VAL A 537 -28.04 -25.63 -12.81
N SER A 538 -28.59 -25.38 -13.96
CA SER A 538 -28.05 -25.41 -15.30
C SER A 538 -26.77 -24.59 -15.53
N ASP A 539 -26.02 -25.06 -16.50
CA ASP A 539 -24.86 -24.47 -17.15
C ASP A 539 -24.87 -22.93 -17.29
N HIS A 540 -23.88 -22.32 -16.66
CA HIS A 540 -23.36 -21.02 -17.07
C HIS A 540 -21.90 -21.17 -17.51
N PRO A 541 -21.45 -20.41 -18.52
CA PRO A 541 -20.12 -20.59 -19.09
C PRO A 541 -19.02 -20.33 -18.07
N SER A 542 -18.06 -21.23 -18.07
CA SER A 542 -16.86 -21.21 -17.25
C SER A 542 -16.17 -19.85 -17.29
N ALA A 543 -16.24 -19.11 -16.18
CA ALA A 543 -15.27 -18.09 -15.91
C ALA A 543 -13.89 -18.78 -15.87
N GLU A 544 -12.99 -18.33 -16.68
CA GLU A 544 -11.58 -18.68 -16.65
C GLU A 544 -11.09 -18.55 -15.21
N THR A 545 -10.82 -19.67 -14.56
CA THR A 545 -10.26 -19.72 -13.22
C THR A 545 -8.84 -19.12 -13.33
N ALA A 546 -8.70 -17.85 -12.96
CA ALA A 546 -7.39 -17.27 -12.76
C ALA A 546 -6.64 -18.18 -11.79
N ALA A 547 -5.57 -18.82 -12.25
CA ALA A 547 -4.75 -19.70 -11.44
C ALA A 547 -4.31 -18.92 -10.17
N VAL A 548 -4.69 -19.41 -9.01
CA VAL A 548 -4.27 -18.82 -7.73
C VAL A 548 -2.75 -18.94 -7.67
N ASP A 549 -2.06 -17.81 -7.72
CA ASP A 549 -0.60 -17.75 -7.61
C ASP A 549 -0.17 -18.09 -6.17
N LEU A 550 0.24 -19.34 -5.96
CA LEU A 550 0.70 -19.89 -4.67
C LEU A 550 2.18 -19.55 -4.36
N THR A 551 2.81 -18.69 -5.15
CA THR A 551 4.21 -18.27 -4.92
C THR A 551 4.34 -17.58 -3.55
N PRO A 552 5.26 -18.04 -2.67
CA PRO A 552 5.48 -17.41 -1.38
C PRO A 552 5.82 -15.92 -1.50
N SER A 553 5.33 -15.10 -0.59
CA SER A 553 5.49 -13.63 -0.63
C SER A 553 6.97 -13.17 -0.60
N TRP A 554 7.85 -13.94 0.06
CA TRP A 554 9.28 -13.66 0.10
C TRP A 554 9.96 -13.92 -1.25
N VAL A 555 9.54 -14.94 -2.02
CA VAL A 555 10.02 -15.21 -3.37
C VAL A 555 9.64 -14.08 -4.33
N LYS A 556 8.37 -13.61 -4.24
CA LYS A 556 7.92 -12.46 -5.03
C LYS A 556 8.77 -11.22 -4.77
N ARG A 557 9.16 -10.98 -3.51
CA ARG A 557 10.02 -9.86 -3.13
C ARG A 557 11.44 -10.00 -3.70
N LEU A 558 12.03 -11.20 -3.68
CA LEU A 558 13.34 -11.43 -4.28
C LEU A 558 13.37 -11.22 -5.79
N ARG A 559 12.26 -11.53 -6.48
CA ARG A 559 12.13 -11.32 -7.93
C ARG A 559 11.81 -9.88 -8.33
N ALA A 560 11.30 -9.09 -7.39
CA ALA A 560 10.81 -7.73 -7.65
C ALA A 560 11.88 -6.65 -7.56
N GLN A 561 13.12 -6.98 -7.26
CA GLN A 561 14.20 -6.02 -7.07
C GLN A 561 15.55 -6.62 -7.45
N ASP A 562 16.46 -5.77 -7.95
CA ASP A 562 17.85 -6.11 -8.14
C ASP A 562 18.72 -5.38 -7.11
N VAL A 563 19.73 -6.07 -6.57
CA VAL A 563 20.59 -5.55 -5.50
C VAL A 563 22.04 -5.85 -5.82
N ASN A 564 22.93 -4.88 -5.60
CA ASN A 564 24.39 -5.07 -5.69
C ASN A 564 25.06 -4.27 -4.55
N LEU A 565 25.30 -4.93 -3.42
CA LEU A 565 25.85 -4.31 -2.24
C LEU A 565 27.19 -4.91 -1.87
N HIS A 566 28.13 -4.05 -1.51
CA HIS A 566 29.35 -4.43 -0.81
C HIS A 566 29.12 -4.21 0.69
N LEU A 567 29.16 -5.30 1.45
CA LEU A 567 28.89 -5.29 2.87
C LEU A 567 30.16 -5.62 3.64
N THR A 568 30.49 -4.79 4.64
CA THR A 568 31.56 -5.04 5.58
C THR A 568 31.08 -4.86 7.01
N ALA A 569 31.64 -5.62 7.95
CA ALA A 569 31.31 -5.46 9.35
C ALA A 569 32.52 -5.77 10.24
N ASP A 570 32.84 -4.85 11.16
CA ASP A 570 33.93 -5.05 12.09
C ASP A 570 33.61 -6.06 13.18
N HIS A 571 32.42 -5.96 13.75
CA HIS A 571 31.93 -6.84 14.80
C HIS A 571 30.50 -7.30 14.56
N VAL A 572 30.27 -8.62 14.48
CA VAL A 572 28.97 -9.22 14.35
C VAL A 572 28.75 -10.24 15.45
N VAL A 573 27.73 -10.06 16.27
CA VAL A 573 27.32 -11.05 17.27
C VAL A 573 26.23 -11.95 16.66
N PHE A 574 26.48 -13.24 16.65
CA PHE A 574 25.54 -14.25 16.18
C PHE A 574 25.62 -15.54 17.02
N ALA A 575 24.48 -16.05 17.48
CA ALA A 575 24.39 -17.20 18.38
C ALA A 575 25.26 -17.06 19.65
N GLY A 576 25.32 -15.86 20.21
CA GLY A 576 26.14 -15.52 21.38
C GLY A 576 27.65 -15.54 21.11
N ARG A 577 28.08 -15.47 19.86
CA ARG A 577 29.50 -15.50 19.46
C ARG A 577 29.83 -14.25 18.65
N ASP A 578 31.08 -13.82 18.76
CA ASP A 578 31.63 -12.66 18.07
C ASP A 578 32.37 -13.06 16.81
N TYR A 579 32.00 -12.45 15.69
CA TYR A 579 32.65 -12.55 14.39
C TYR A 579 33.22 -11.18 14.02
N THR A 580 34.42 -11.16 13.46
CA THR A 580 35.10 -9.91 13.13
C THR A 580 35.52 -9.86 11.68
N ASP A 581 35.71 -8.63 11.19
CA ASP A 581 36.23 -8.35 9.83
C ASP A 581 35.40 -9.07 8.72
N LEU A 582 34.09 -9.14 8.91
CA LEU A 582 33.20 -9.77 7.92
C LEU A 582 33.12 -8.89 6.68
N ALA A 583 33.27 -9.53 5.52
CA ALA A 583 33.08 -8.86 4.23
C ALA A 583 32.40 -9.80 3.25
N THR A 584 31.46 -9.24 2.46
CA THR A 584 30.81 -9.98 1.38
C THR A 584 30.27 -9.03 0.32
N ARG A 585 30.15 -9.53 -0.90
CA ARG A 585 29.35 -8.89 -1.94
C ARG A 585 28.04 -9.62 -2.08
N LEU A 586 26.95 -8.90 -1.90
CA LEU A 586 25.59 -9.38 -2.10
C LEU A 586 25.10 -8.94 -3.48
N THR A 587 24.77 -9.89 -4.33
CA THR A 587 24.12 -9.64 -5.61
C THR A 587 22.79 -10.36 -5.67
N LEU A 588 21.75 -9.66 -6.09
CA LEU A 588 20.41 -10.20 -6.33
C LEU A 588 19.94 -9.71 -7.69
N SER A 589 19.60 -10.60 -8.58
CA SER A 589 19.03 -10.25 -9.88
C SER A 589 18.10 -11.33 -10.38
N GLY A 590 16.87 -10.95 -10.78
CA GLY A 590 15.87 -11.88 -11.28
C GLY A 590 15.52 -13.01 -10.30
N GLY A 591 15.72 -12.83 -9.00
CA GLY A 591 15.52 -13.84 -7.97
C GLY A 591 16.76 -14.72 -7.66
N HIS A 592 17.89 -14.48 -8.32
CA HIS A 592 19.18 -15.10 -7.99
C HIS A 592 19.93 -14.25 -6.96
N LEU A 593 20.00 -14.72 -5.73
CA LEU A 593 20.76 -14.11 -4.63
C LEU A 593 22.12 -14.83 -4.51
N ARG A 594 23.21 -14.07 -4.49
CA ARG A 594 24.57 -14.57 -4.30
C ARG A 594 25.31 -13.73 -3.28
N LEU A 595 26.00 -14.39 -2.37
CA LEU A 595 26.94 -13.84 -1.39
C LEU A 595 28.33 -14.41 -1.70
N ASP A 596 29.21 -13.62 -2.32
CA ASP A 596 30.51 -14.12 -2.79
C ASP A 596 31.55 -12.97 -2.98
N PRO A 597 32.71 -13.09 -2.36
CA PRO A 597 33.06 -14.04 -1.29
C PRO A 597 32.42 -13.68 0.04
N ILE A 598 32.19 -14.64 0.90
CA ILE A 598 32.02 -14.41 2.33
C ILE A 598 33.38 -14.58 2.98
N SER A 599 33.91 -13.55 3.65
CA SER A 599 35.19 -13.62 4.35
C SER A 599 35.11 -12.96 5.71
N GLY A 600 36.00 -13.32 6.63
CA GLY A 600 36.04 -12.74 7.97
C GLY A 600 36.80 -13.62 8.95
N GLN A 601 36.52 -13.44 10.24
CA GLN A 601 37.12 -14.22 11.32
C GLN A 601 36.06 -14.65 12.32
N ALA A 602 36.22 -15.86 12.89
CA ALA A 602 35.43 -16.35 14.00
C ALA A 602 36.41 -16.68 15.16
N GLN A 603 36.37 -15.90 16.24
CA GLN A 603 37.30 -16.06 17.38
C GLN A 603 38.79 -16.05 16.93
N GLY A 604 39.14 -15.19 15.98
CA GLY A 604 40.49 -15.06 15.43
C GLY A 604 40.89 -16.11 14.39
N LEU A 605 39.97 -17.01 14.00
CA LEU A 605 40.19 -18.00 12.93
C LEU A 605 39.54 -17.52 11.61
N PRO A 606 40.22 -17.69 10.47
CA PRO A 606 39.71 -17.25 9.18
C PRO A 606 38.42 -17.99 8.80
N LEU A 607 37.51 -17.25 8.24
CA LEU A 607 36.23 -17.73 7.73
C LEU A 607 36.15 -17.39 6.24
N SER A 608 35.82 -18.36 5.40
CA SER A 608 35.61 -18.13 3.99
C SER A 608 34.58 -19.09 3.38
N GLY A 609 33.85 -18.56 2.41
CA GLY A 609 32.81 -19.33 1.75
C GLY A 609 32.03 -18.51 0.74
N MET A 610 31.00 -19.13 0.16
CA MET A 610 29.98 -18.46 -0.64
C MET A 610 28.62 -19.09 -0.42
N ALA A 611 27.56 -18.33 -0.66
CA ALA A 611 26.20 -18.80 -0.58
C ALA A 611 25.40 -18.30 -1.78
N GLU A 612 24.58 -19.17 -2.33
CA GLU A 612 23.69 -18.85 -3.45
C GLU A 612 22.26 -19.31 -3.14
N LEU A 613 21.28 -18.55 -3.61
CA LEU A 613 19.87 -18.89 -3.53
C LEU A 613 19.20 -18.52 -4.86
N ASP A 614 18.66 -19.51 -5.53
CA ASP A 614 17.90 -19.30 -6.77
C ASP A 614 16.41 -19.44 -6.50
N ALA A 615 15.74 -18.29 -6.49
CA ALA A 615 14.30 -18.14 -6.38
C ALA A 615 13.65 -17.76 -7.71
N SER A 616 14.35 -17.86 -8.84
CA SER A 616 13.80 -17.54 -10.17
C SER A 616 12.72 -18.54 -10.58
N ALA A 617 12.79 -19.78 -10.09
CA ALA A 617 11.80 -20.84 -10.28
C ALA A 617 11.40 -21.46 -8.93
N LEU A 618 10.34 -22.27 -8.92
CA LEU A 618 9.93 -23.07 -7.77
C LEU A 618 10.10 -24.56 -8.10
N PRO A 619 10.57 -25.39 -7.17
CA PRO A 619 11.01 -25.03 -5.82
C PRO A 619 12.31 -24.22 -5.83
N VAL A 620 12.48 -23.34 -4.83
CA VAL A 620 13.70 -22.56 -4.63
C VAL A 620 14.87 -23.49 -4.37
N THR A 621 16.04 -23.19 -4.96
CA THR A 621 17.29 -23.93 -4.71
C THR A 621 18.29 -23.05 -3.99
N GLY A 622 19.02 -23.62 -3.06
CA GLY A 622 20.08 -22.92 -2.33
C GLY A 622 21.35 -23.76 -2.26
N SER A 623 22.51 -23.11 -2.26
CA SER A 623 23.81 -23.78 -2.05
C SER A 623 24.73 -22.96 -1.16
N VAL A 624 25.56 -23.62 -0.38
CA VAL A 624 26.62 -23.01 0.44
C VAL A 624 27.90 -23.80 0.24
N THR A 625 28.97 -23.10 -0.04
CA THR A 625 30.31 -23.69 -0.21
C THR A 625 31.24 -23.14 0.87
N PHE A 626 31.95 -24.04 1.56
CA PHE A 626 32.96 -23.73 2.58
C PHE A 626 34.34 -23.92 1.96
N GLN A 627 35.12 -22.82 1.91
CA GLN A 627 36.44 -22.76 1.26
C GLN A 627 37.50 -22.29 2.26
N PRO A 628 38.33 -23.15 2.68
CA PRO A 628 38.32 -23.80 3.97
C PRO A 628 37.89 -22.84 5.09
N LEU A 629 36.86 -23.18 5.77
CA LEU A 629 36.34 -22.46 6.93
C LEU A 629 37.05 -22.97 8.19
N MET A 630 37.70 -22.07 8.93
CA MET A 630 38.29 -22.41 10.22
C MET A 630 37.39 -21.91 11.35
N LEU A 631 36.97 -22.79 12.23
CA LEU A 631 36.11 -22.47 13.37
C LEU A 631 36.64 -23.15 14.65
N PRO A 632 36.38 -22.60 15.85
CA PRO A 632 36.58 -23.32 17.10
C PRO A 632 35.64 -24.53 17.21
N ALA A 633 36.13 -25.69 17.62
CA ALA A 633 35.33 -26.90 17.78
C ALA A 633 34.08 -26.68 18.65
N GLY A 634 34.21 -25.99 19.77
CA GLY A 634 33.08 -25.66 20.64
C GLY A 634 31.97 -24.83 20.03
N LEU A 635 32.26 -24.05 18.97
CA LEU A 635 31.23 -23.36 18.20
C LEU A 635 30.37 -24.36 17.42
N LEU A 636 31.05 -25.28 16.71
CA LEU A 636 30.37 -26.30 15.92
C LEU A 636 29.52 -27.22 16.82
N GLU A 637 30.10 -27.69 17.92
CA GLU A 637 29.41 -28.56 18.89
C GLU A 637 28.16 -27.88 19.49
N THR A 638 28.26 -26.62 19.85
CA THR A 638 27.13 -25.84 20.39
C THR A 638 26.00 -25.69 19.34
N GLN A 639 26.32 -25.41 18.08
CA GLN A 639 25.34 -25.29 17.00
C GLN A 639 24.64 -26.62 16.69
N LEU A 640 25.35 -27.76 16.85
CA LEU A 640 24.81 -29.09 16.67
C LEU A 640 24.08 -29.64 17.91
N GLY A 641 24.04 -28.89 19.00
CA GLY A 641 23.46 -29.36 20.27
C GLY A 641 24.26 -30.49 20.93
N MET A 642 25.57 -30.61 20.61
CA MET A 642 26.46 -31.61 21.13
C MET A 642 27.12 -31.15 22.44
N PRO A 643 27.50 -32.07 23.34
CA PRO A 643 28.34 -31.70 24.44
C PRO A 643 29.73 -31.24 23.96
N LEU A 644 30.37 -30.33 24.71
CA LEU A 644 31.71 -29.82 24.39
C LEU A 644 32.77 -30.93 24.60
N LEU A 645 33.07 -31.70 23.57
CA LEU A 645 33.99 -32.84 23.60
C LEU A 645 35.35 -32.52 23.03
N LEU A 646 35.44 -31.51 22.15
CA LEU A 646 36.64 -31.13 21.41
C LEU A 646 37.03 -29.70 21.70
N GLN A 647 38.34 -29.40 21.76
CA GLN A 647 38.89 -28.06 21.92
C GLN A 647 40.01 -27.85 20.89
N GLY A 648 39.91 -26.71 20.20
CA GLY A 648 40.88 -26.31 19.18
C GLY A 648 40.22 -25.93 17.88
N PRO A 649 40.99 -25.49 16.86
CA PRO A 649 40.50 -25.11 15.56
C PRO A 649 40.08 -26.32 14.72
N VAL A 650 38.91 -26.20 14.09
CA VAL A 650 38.39 -27.18 13.14
C VAL A 650 38.37 -26.52 11.77
N GLN A 651 38.91 -27.19 10.77
CA GLN A 651 38.81 -26.83 9.37
C GLN A 651 37.62 -27.59 8.76
N ILE A 652 36.75 -26.83 8.08
CA ILE A 652 35.58 -27.36 7.37
C ILE A 652 35.74 -27.04 5.89
N VAL A 653 35.50 -28.02 5.03
CA VAL A 653 35.52 -27.93 3.59
C VAL A 653 34.29 -28.65 3.07
N GLY A 654 33.68 -28.17 2.00
CA GLY A 654 32.58 -28.88 1.40
C GLY A 654 31.54 -27.99 0.73
N GLN A 655 30.53 -28.59 0.19
CA GLN A 655 29.41 -27.94 -0.47
C GLN A 655 28.11 -28.64 -0.10
N LEU A 656 27.14 -27.81 0.24
CA LEU A 656 25.78 -28.24 0.56
C LEU A 656 24.80 -27.55 -0.38
N SER A 657 23.81 -28.27 -0.84
CA SER A 657 22.70 -27.75 -1.63
C SER A 657 21.37 -28.26 -1.10
N ALA A 658 20.32 -27.48 -1.28
CA ALA A 658 18.98 -27.85 -0.87
C ALA A 658 17.95 -27.25 -1.82
N LYS A 659 16.75 -27.82 -1.87
CA LYS A 659 15.64 -27.29 -2.67
C LYS A 659 14.32 -27.45 -1.93
N GLY A 660 13.51 -26.39 -1.95
CA GLY A 660 12.21 -26.39 -1.25
C GLY A 660 11.65 -25.00 -1.10
N ASN A 661 10.39 -24.91 -0.69
CA ASN A 661 9.67 -23.65 -0.46
C ASN A 661 9.49 -23.33 1.04
N SER A 662 9.90 -24.26 1.89
CA SER A 662 9.87 -24.13 3.35
C SER A 662 11.17 -24.60 4.00
N SER A 663 11.45 -24.17 5.22
CA SER A 663 12.63 -24.59 5.98
C SER A 663 12.65 -26.11 6.23
N GLN A 664 11.50 -26.74 6.29
CA GLN A 664 11.39 -28.19 6.46
C GLN A 664 11.75 -28.91 5.15
N GLU A 665 11.23 -28.45 4.00
CA GLU A 665 11.57 -29.02 2.70
C GLU A 665 13.07 -28.87 2.39
N LEU A 666 13.65 -27.68 2.67
CA LEU A 666 15.09 -27.44 2.50
C LEU A 666 15.95 -28.42 3.32
N ARG A 667 15.60 -28.71 4.57
CA ARG A 667 16.32 -29.71 5.38
C ARG A 667 16.19 -31.10 4.82
N GLN A 668 14.98 -31.50 4.41
CA GLN A 668 14.71 -32.85 3.87
C GLN A 668 15.39 -33.09 2.53
N SER A 669 15.64 -32.03 1.77
CA SER A 669 16.29 -32.10 0.45
C SER A 669 17.80 -31.77 0.50
N LEU A 670 18.37 -31.65 1.70
CA LEU A 670 19.80 -31.35 1.85
C LEU A 670 20.65 -32.45 1.19
N ASP A 671 21.53 -32.03 0.29
CA ASP A 671 22.42 -32.87 -0.50
C ASP A 671 23.80 -32.22 -0.57
N GLY A 672 24.84 -33.03 -0.64
CA GLY A 672 26.20 -32.57 -0.80
C GLY A 672 27.23 -33.36 -0.02
N HIS A 673 28.34 -32.72 0.29
CA HIS A 673 29.45 -33.32 1.04
C HIS A 673 30.08 -32.33 2.00
N LEU A 674 30.64 -32.86 3.08
CA LEU A 674 31.28 -32.04 4.11
C LEU A 674 32.48 -32.81 4.69
N GLY A 675 33.63 -32.14 4.67
CA GLY A 675 34.85 -32.61 5.32
C GLY A 675 35.18 -31.77 6.56
N ILE A 676 35.49 -32.40 7.67
CA ILE A 676 35.83 -31.78 8.93
C ILE A 676 37.19 -32.29 9.38
N SER A 677 38.17 -31.42 9.56
CA SER A 677 39.49 -31.82 10.03
C SER A 677 39.95 -30.98 11.21
N MET A 678 40.63 -31.62 12.16
CA MET A 678 41.27 -30.94 13.29
C MET A 678 42.67 -31.52 13.48
N VAL A 679 43.62 -30.67 13.82
CA VAL A 679 45.02 -31.02 14.12
C VAL A 679 45.44 -30.35 15.41
N ASP A 680 46.22 -31.10 16.22
CA ASP A 680 46.82 -30.63 17.48
C ASP A 680 45.80 -30.02 18.45
N GLY A 681 44.59 -30.60 18.48
CA GLY A 681 43.50 -30.23 19.36
C GLY A 681 43.55 -30.92 20.71
N GLN A 682 42.45 -30.85 21.44
CA GLN A 682 42.22 -31.60 22.66
C GLN A 682 40.88 -32.34 22.60
N VAL A 683 40.83 -33.55 23.14
CA VAL A 683 39.60 -34.35 23.23
C VAL A 683 39.39 -34.78 24.67
N GLN A 684 38.16 -34.77 25.16
CA GLN A 684 37.84 -35.19 26.49
C GLN A 684 38.09 -36.72 26.66
N SER A 685 38.74 -37.13 27.73
CA SER A 685 39.10 -38.52 27.97
C SER A 685 37.88 -39.44 28.15
N GLU A 686 36.74 -38.91 28.54
CA GLU A 686 35.48 -39.62 28.67
C GLU A 686 34.99 -40.16 27.30
N LEU A 687 35.09 -39.38 26.26
CA LEU A 687 34.77 -39.80 24.88
C LEU A 687 35.71 -40.91 24.42
N LEU A 688 37.02 -40.73 24.60
CA LEU A 688 38.00 -41.74 24.25
C LEU A 688 37.79 -43.07 25.05
N GLY A 689 37.45 -42.96 26.35
CA GLY A 689 37.15 -44.13 27.19
C GLY A 689 35.91 -44.89 26.73
N GLN A 690 34.87 -44.17 26.33
CA GLN A 690 33.66 -44.80 25.77
C GLN A 690 33.94 -45.51 24.42
N MET A 691 34.70 -44.88 23.54
CA MET A 691 35.06 -45.43 22.21
C MET A 691 36.05 -46.64 22.34
N ALA A 692 36.90 -46.63 23.31
CA ALA A 692 37.93 -47.67 23.49
C ALA A 692 37.44 -48.88 24.26
N GLY A 693 36.25 -48.83 24.85
CA GLY A 693 35.70 -49.93 25.66
C GLY A 693 36.38 -50.10 27.01
N SER A 694 35.93 -51.10 27.80
CA SER A 694 36.35 -51.29 29.20
C SER A 694 37.85 -51.67 29.38
N ALA A 695 38.47 -52.26 28.37
CA ALA A 695 39.88 -52.66 28.44
C ALA A 695 40.85 -51.46 28.27
N ALA A 696 40.48 -50.45 27.51
CA ALA A 696 41.36 -49.35 27.24
C ALA A 696 41.18 -48.21 28.26
N SER A 697 40.08 -48.18 28.99
CA SER A 697 39.81 -47.15 30.02
C SER A 697 40.89 -47.13 31.14
N VAL A 698 41.53 -48.26 31.41
CA VAL A 698 42.62 -48.41 32.39
C VAL A 698 43.91 -47.71 31.87
N VAL A 699 44.17 -47.69 30.57
CA VAL A 699 45.36 -47.12 29.93
C VAL A 699 45.23 -45.66 29.69
N LEU A 700 44.01 -45.20 29.51
CA LEU A 700 43.73 -43.84 29.06
C LEU A 700 43.70 -42.76 30.17
N GLY A 701 43.63 -43.14 31.49
CA GLY A 701 43.64 -42.17 32.58
C GLY A 701 42.56 -41.11 32.56
N LYS A 702 42.39 -40.37 33.68
CA LYS A 702 41.43 -39.23 33.74
C LYS A 702 42.11 -37.91 33.39
N GLY A 703 41.54 -37.17 32.43
CA GLY A 703 42.01 -35.82 32.00
C GLY A 703 41.91 -35.61 30.49
N GLY A 704 41.89 -34.37 30.05
CA GLY A 704 41.94 -34.05 28.62
C GLY A 704 43.20 -34.57 27.95
N ARG A 705 43.07 -35.07 26.71
CA ARG A 705 44.23 -35.61 25.97
C ARG A 705 44.45 -34.84 24.69
N SER A 706 45.72 -34.69 24.29
CA SER A 706 46.08 -34.10 23.02
C SER A 706 45.59 -34.96 21.88
N LEU A 707 44.75 -34.37 21.07
CA LEU A 707 44.27 -34.90 19.78
C LEU A 707 45.31 -34.56 18.72
N ARG A 708 45.98 -35.52 18.14
CA ARG A 708 46.97 -35.27 17.09
C ARG A 708 46.27 -34.97 15.76
N CYS A 709 45.22 -35.71 15.42
CA CYS A 709 44.38 -35.48 14.28
C CYS A 709 42.96 -36.05 14.46
N LEU A 710 42.01 -35.37 13.82
CA LEU A 710 40.66 -35.86 13.53
C LEU A 710 40.39 -35.55 12.05
N GLY A 711 39.97 -36.53 11.29
CA GLY A 711 39.46 -36.32 9.92
C GLY A 711 38.13 -37.03 9.80
N LEU A 712 37.13 -36.29 9.30
CA LEU A 712 35.79 -36.77 9.06
C LEU A 712 35.34 -36.27 7.69
N HIS A 713 34.94 -37.20 6.82
CA HIS A 713 34.31 -36.90 5.54
C HIS A 713 32.97 -37.56 5.45
N MET A 714 31.95 -36.82 5.00
CA MET A 714 30.61 -37.31 4.88
C MET A 714 29.95 -36.83 3.57
N SER A 715 29.15 -37.69 2.98
CA SER A 715 28.17 -37.33 1.95
C SER A 715 26.79 -37.23 2.59
N ILE A 716 26.01 -36.19 2.19
CA ILE A 716 24.70 -35.89 2.75
C ILE A 716 23.65 -36.05 1.66
N ALA A 717 22.63 -36.85 1.93
CA ALA A 717 21.48 -36.99 1.06
C ALA A 717 20.22 -37.34 1.85
N ASN A 718 19.09 -36.76 1.50
CA ASN A 718 17.77 -37.05 2.07
C ASN A 718 17.75 -37.07 3.62
N ASP A 719 18.23 -36.01 4.24
CA ASP A 719 18.29 -35.83 5.72
C ASP A 719 19.21 -36.80 6.44
N VAL A 720 20.09 -37.52 5.73
CA VAL A 720 21.06 -38.47 6.29
C VAL A 720 22.47 -38.10 5.85
N ALA A 721 23.39 -37.96 6.80
CA ALA A 721 24.81 -37.88 6.56
C ALA A 721 25.43 -39.27 6.58
N HIS A 722 26.00 -39.70 5.47
CA HIS A 722 26.79 -40.96 5.34
C HIS A 722 28.24 -40.63 5.59
N ILE A 723 28.77 -41.06 6.71
CA ILE A 723 30.18 -40.91 7.07
C ILE A 723 31.00 -41.95 6.33
N ASP A 724 31.69 -41.49 5.29
CA ASP A 724 32.52 -42.38 4.42
C ASP A 724 33.85 -42.64 5.07
N THR A 725 34.42 -41.65 5.73
CA THR A 725 35.71 -41.71 6.37
C THR A 725 35.67 -41.00 7.71
N LEU A 726 35.99 -41.68 8.77
CA LEU A 726 36.28 -41.14 10.09
C LEU A 726 37.62 -41.66 10.55
N GLY A 727 38.48 -40.77 11.02
CA GLY A 727 39.75 -41.17 11.61
C GLY A 727 40.17 -40.21 12.72
N LEU A 728 40.62 -40.72 13.84
CA LEU A 728 41.07 -39.96 14.99
C LEU A 728 42.32 -40.61 15.56
N GLN A 729 43.29 -39.76 15.96
CA GLN A 729 44.48 -40.21 16.74
C GLN A 729 44.74 -39.31 17.94
N SER A 730 44.86 -39.95 19.12
CA SER A 730 45.21 -39.28 20.37
C SER A 730 46.21 -40.12 21.12
N GLY A 731 47.47 -39.69 21.12
CA GLY A 731 48.60 -40.48 21.69
C GLY A 731 48.73 -41.85 21.02
N ARG A 732 48.61 -42.94 21.81
CA ARG A 732 48.66 -44.34 21.35
C ARG A 732 47.30 -44.88 20.89
N PHE A 733 46.25 -44.10 21.05
CA PHE A 733 44.91 -44.48 20.61
C PHE A 733 44.63 -43.95 19.22
N SER A 734 44.18 -44.78 18.34
CA SER A 734 43.61 -44.38 17.04
C SER A 734 42.30 -45.11 16.81
N THR A 735 41.43 -44.52 16.06
CA THR A 735 40.19 -45.16 15.61
C THR A 735 39.87 -44.73 14.19
N SER A 736 39.35 -45.66 13.40
CA SER A 736 38.74 -45.42 12.11
C SER A 736 37.30 -45.90 12.11
N GLY A 737 36.47 -45.35 11.23
CA GLY A 737 35.09 -45.81 11.15
C GLY A 737 34.31 -45.21 10.02
N SER A 738 33.06 -45.68 9.89
CA SER A 738 32.07 -45.18 8.93
C SER A 738 30.67 -45.44 9.46
N GLY A 739 29.64 -44.87 8.81
CA GLY A 739 28.26 -45.11 9.22
C GLY A 739 27.35 -43.99 8.83
N THR A 740 26.27 -43.79 9.58
CA THR A 740 25.25 -42.76 9.26
C THR A 740 24.83 -41.92 10.44
N VAL A 741 24.44 -40.68 10.15
CA VAL A 741 23.87 -39.74 11.11
C VAL A 741 22.61 -39.15 10.49
N GLY A 742 21.45 -39.35 11.13
CA GLY A 742 20.20 -38.67 10.73
C GLY A 742 20.23 -37.21 11.16
N LEU A 743 20.15 -36.26 10.21
CA LEU A 743 20.29 -34.84 10.51
C LEU A 743 19.08 -34.28 11.29
N GLY A 744 17.86 -34.70 10.90
CA GLY A 744 16.63 -34.30 11.57
C GLY A 744 16.40 -35.02 12.90
N THR A 745 16.75 -36.29 12.99
CA THR A 745 16.56 -37.16 14.19
C THR A 745 17.75 -37.17 15.13
N GLN A 746 18.91 -36.69 14.68
CA GLN A 746 20.21 -36.80 15.35
C GLN A 746 20.61 -38.27 15.67
N ALA A 747 19.97 -39.23 15.05
CA ALA A 747 20.24 -40.64 15.29
C ALA A 747 21.61 -41.06 14.72
N LEU A 748 22.34 -41.82 15.50
CA LEU A 748 23.68 -42.33 15.17
C LEU A 748 23.63 -43.82 14.86
N ASP A 749 24.35 -44.24 13.81
CA ASP A 749 24.70 -45.62 13.53
C ASP A 749 26.10 -45.67 12.92
N LEU A 750 27.13 -45.71 13.77
CA LEU A 750 28.53 -45.68 13.38
C LEU A 750 29.23 -46.96 13.81
N ARG A 751 30.02 -47.51 12.93
CA ARG A 751 30.91 -48.62 13.21
C ARG A 751 32.33 -48.11 13.32
N LEU A 752 32.97 -48.33 14.45
CA LEU A 752 34.31 -47.83 14.76
C LEU A 752 35.24 -49.00 15.02
N LEU A 753 36.50 -48.85 14.59
CA LEU A 753 37.60 -49.79 14.87
C LEU A 753 38.66 -49.07 15.70
N PRO A 754 38.51 -49.06 17.04
CA PRO A 754 39.51 -48.49 17.91
C PRO A 754 40.75 -49.41 17.98
N VAL A 755 41.93 -48.82 17.93
CA VAL A 755 43.23 -49.51 18.01
C VAL A 755 44.07 -48.80 19.10
N VAL A 756 44.61 -49.60 20.01
CA VAL A 756 45.59 -49.10 21.00
C VAL A 756 46.94 -49.75 20.66
N ASP A 757 47.91 -48.91 20.36
CA ASP A 757 49.25 -49.34 20.01
C ASP A 757 50.17 -49.51 21.24
N PHE A 758 50.77 -50.66 21.41
CA PHE A 758 51.69 -50.98 22.44
C PHE A 758 53.06 -51.41 21.83
N GLU A 759 53.73 -50.49 21.11
CA GLU A 759 55.10 -50.69 20.58
C GLU A 759 55.29 -52.01 19.80
N GLY A 760 54.49 -52.12 18.73
CA GLY A 760 54.53 -53.27 17.81
C GLY A 760 53.52 -54.37 18.16
N ALA A 761 52.65 -54.14 19.12
CA ALA A 761 51.47 -54.93 19.36
C ALA A 761 50.25 -54.02 19.36
N GLY A 762 49.30 -54.23 18.46
CA GLY A 762 48.02 -53.49 18.41
C GLY A 762 46.91 -54.33 19.03
N ALA A 763 46.09 -53.70 19.87
CA ALA A 763 44.84 -54.30 20.36
C ALA A 763 43.64 -53.55 19.78
N SER A 764 42.71 -54.25 19.16
CA SER A 764 41.50 -53.68 18.57
C SER A 764 40.25 -54.49 18.91
N THR A 765 39.15 -53.85 19.11
CA THR A 765 37.83 -54.44 19.28
C THR A 765 36.81 -53.57 18.55
N PRO A 766 36.12 -54.04 17.51
CA PRO A 766 35.11 -53.28 16.83
C PRO A 766 33.96 -52.91 17.74
N VAL A 767 33.50 -51.64 17.63
CA VAL A 767 32.38 -51.10 18.39
C VAL A 767 31.36 -50.41 17.51
N VAL A 768 30.09 -50.46 17.90
CA VAL A 768 28.99 -49.73 17.29
C VAL A 768 28.57 -48.60 18.21
N LEU A 769 28.46 -47.39 17.63
CA LEU A 769 27.97 -46.20 18.27
C LEU A 769 26.56 -45.93 17.78
N THR A 770 25.58 -46.04 18.66
CA THR A 770 24.16 -45.82 18.39
C THR A 770 23.60 -44.73 19.33
N GLY A 771 22.29 -44.43 19.24
CA GLY A 771 21.64 -43.42 20.04
C GLY A 771 21.50 -42.09 19.30
N THR A 772 21.75 -40.98 19.95
CA THR A 772 21.71 -39.64 19.33
C THR A 772 23.02 -38.88 19.55
N LEU A 773 23.24 -37.83 18.76
CA LEU A 773 24.42 -36.94 18.92
C LEU A 773 24.57 -36.42 20.37
N GLY A 774 23.44 -36.09 21.04
CA GLY A 774 23.43 -35.61 22.43
C GLY A 774 23.54 -36.71 23.47
N ALA A 775 23.26 -37.98 23.13
CA ALA A 775 23.31 -39.15 24.04
C ALA A 775 23.78 -40.41 23.28
N PRO A 776 25.08 -40.47 22.92
CA PRO A 776 25.66 -41.61 22.22
C PRO A 776 25.73 -42.84 23.11
N HIS A 777 25.48 -44.00 22.55
CA HIS A 777 25.56 -45.32 23.21
C HIS A 777 26.54 -46.21 22.47
N VAL A 778 27.56 -46.68 23.19
CA VAL A 778 28.62 -47.54 22.65
C VAL A 778 28.35 -48.98 23.02
N ALA A 779 28.34 -49.89 22.05
CA ALA A 779 28.22 -51.32 22.24
C ALA A 779 29.31 -52.05 21.44
N GLN A 780 29.65 -53.28 21.84
CA GLN A 780 30.58 -54.12 21.10
C GLN A 780 29.89 -54.61 19.82
N ASP A 781 30.58 -54.52 18.66
CA ASP A 781 30.06 -55.02 17.40
C ASP A 781 30.15 -56.55 17.36
N ARG A 782 29.03 -57.23 17.57
CA ARG A 782 28.93 -58.68 17.54
C ARG A 782 28.92 -59.24 16.12
N ASP A 783 28.48 -58.47 15.15
CA ASP A 783 28.36 -58.89 13.74
C ASP A 783 29.73 -58.92 13.04
N ALA A 784 30.69 -58.11 13.48
CA ALA A 784 32.06 -58.09 12.97
C ALA A 784 32.99 -59.17 13.64
N GLY A 785 32.38 -60.18 14.24
CA GLY A 785 33.14 -61.24 14.84
C GLY A 785 33.65 -60.99 16.26
N GLY A 786 33.25 -59.91 16.89
CA GLY A 786 33.37 -59.50 18.33
C GLY A 786 34.64 -59.91 19.08
N ASN A 787 35.62 -60.44 18.42
CA ASN A 787 36.80 -60.96 19.05
C ASN A 787 37.85 -59.85 19.24
N PHE A 788 38.46 -59.87 20.41
CA PHE A 788 39.63 -59.08 20.72
C PHE A 788 40.78 -59.54 19.82
N HIS A 789 41.22 -58.70 18.89
CA HIS A 789 42.35 -59.01 17.99
C HIS A 789 43.61 -58.33 18.55
N VAL A 790 44.64 -59.17 18.83
CA VAL A 790 45.99 -58.76 19.15
C VAL A 790 46.87 -59.01 17.93
N THR A 791 47.41 -57.96 17.34
CA THR A 791 48.40 -58.07 16.27
C THR A 791 49.77 -57.89 16.88
N ILE A 792 50.61 -58.94 16.82
CA ILE A 792 52.00 -58.92 17.35
C ILE A 792 52.92 -58.92 16.11
N GLY A 793 53.88 -57.95 16.04
CA GLY A 793 54.94 -57.98 15.04
C GLY A 793 54.56 -57.43 13.67
N GLY A 794 53.74 -56.39 13.58
CA GLY A 794 53.55 -55.64 12.35
C GLY A 794 54.78 -54.84 12.01
N ASP A 795 55.25 -54.90 10.75
CA ASP A 795 56.33 -54.11 10.18
C ASP A 795 56.12 -52.61 10.49
N SER A 796 57.13 -51.92 10.93
CA SER A 796 57.21 -50.53 11.28
C SER A 796 56.92 -49.55 10.12
N ASN A 797 56.30 -50.02 9.09
CA ASN A 797 55.95 -49.31 7.86
C ASN A 797 54.43 -49.07 7.70
N THR A 798 53.71 -49.02 8.83
CA THR A 798 52.28 -48.62 8.75
C THR A 798 52.19 -47.12 8.48
N ALA A 799 51.45 -46.77 7.41
CA ALA A 799 51.14 -45.37 7.06
C ALA A 799 50.61 -44.58 8.27
N ASP A 800 51.02 -43.34 8.43
CA ASP A 800 50.54 -42.46 9.51
C ASP A 800 48.99 -42.47 9.54
N PRO A 801 48.36 -42.86 10.67
CA PRO A 801 46.91 -42.93 10.82
C PRO A 801 46.18 -41.64 10.53
N CYS A 802 46.88 -40.50 10.55
CA CYS A 802 46.29 -39.18 10.24
C CYS A 802 46.23 -38.88 8.74
N THR A 803 47.08 -39.49 7.90
CA THR A 803 47.25 -39.10 6.50
C THR A 803 45.97 -39.31 5.70
N ALA A 804 45.37 -40.45 5.71
CA ALA A 804 44.18 -40.75 4.88
C ALA A 804 42.93 -40.00 5.37
N PRO A 805 42.58 -39.99 6.68
CA PRO A 805 41.43 -39.23 7.16
C PRO A 805 41.53 -37.72 6.92
N LEU A 806 42.74 -37.11 7.13
CA LEU A 806 42.93 -35.71 6.88
C LEU A 806 42.85 -35.36 5.39
N ALA A 807 43.37 -36.22 4.51
CA ALA A 807 43.27 -36.04 3.06
C ALA A 807 41.80 -36.11 2.58
N ALA A 808 41.05 -37.10 3.08
CA ALA A 808 39.61 -37.21 2.77
C ALA A 808 38.84 -35.96 3.29
N ALA A 809 39.04 -35.59 4.54
CA ALA A 809 38.34 -34.46 5.16
C ALA A 809 38.67 -33.12 4.56
N ARG A 810 39.81 -32.96 3.89
CA ARG A 810 40.24 -31.70 3.26
C ARG A 810 39.93 -31.59 1.80
N GLU A 811 39.55 -32.66 1.15
CA GLU A 811 39.19 -32.70 -0.30
C GLU A 811 40.25 -32.03 -1.18
N GLY A 812 41.55 -32.21 -0.88
CA GLY A 812 42.66 -31.63 -1.59
C GLY A 812 43.04 -30.19 -1.17
N GLN A 813 42.33 -29.60 -0.24
CA GLN A 813 42.67 -28.30 0.32
C GLN A 813 43.86 -28.38 1.30
N ALA A 814 44.67 -27.31 1.29
CA ALA A 814 45.75 -27.21 2.26
C ALA A 814 45.22 -27.00 3.68
N GLY A 815 45.94 -27.50 4.65
CA GLY A 815 45.61 -27.32 6.08
C GLY A 815 46.82 -27.63 6.98
N PRO A 816 46.68 -27.35 8.29
CA PRO A 816 47.76 -27.54 9.25
C PRO A 816 48.27 -29.00 9.24
N ALA A 817 49.53 -29.20 9.26
CA ALA A 817 50.12 -30.54 9.38
C ALA A 817 50.10 -31.04 10.84
N PRO A 818 49.74 -32.31 11.08
CA PRO A 818 49.77 -32.83 12.46
C PRO A 818 51.21 -32.88 12.99
N SER A 819 51.35 -32.69 14.29
CA SER A 819 52.63 -32.82 14.95
C SER A 819 53.31 -34.16 14.68
N ALA A 820 54.61 -34.21 14.59
CA ALA A 820 55.37 -35.45 14.35
C ALA A 820 55.10 -36.44 15.46
N VAL A 821 55.00 -37.74 15.09
CA VAL A 821 54.93 -38.80 16.09
C VAL A 821 56.17 -38.80 16.94
N LYS A 822 56.05 -38.49 18.22
CA LYS A 822 57.19 -38.66 19.16
C LYS A 822 57.50 -40.14 19.28
N ALA A 823 58.67 -40.56 18.75
CA ALA A 823 59.19 -41.89 18.99
C ALA A 823 59.54 -42.01 20.47
N HIS A 824 58.67 -42.66 21.22
CA HIS A 824 58.98 -43.03 22.58
C HIS A 824 59.84 -44.32 22.55
N HIS A 825 61.11 -44.19 22.72
CA HIS A 825 61.96 -45.34 23.05
C HIS A 825 61.71 -45.82 24.51
N SER A 826 60.65 -46.58 24.71
CA SER A 826 60.52 -47.33 25.99
C SER A 826 61.22 -48.67 25.85
N LYS A 827 61.96 -49.01 26.87
CA LYS A 827 62.64 -50.30 26.85
C LYS A 827 61.61 -51.37 27.08
N ALA A 828 61.52 -52.42 26.29
CA ALA A 828 60.56 -53.51 26.36
C ALA A 828 60.42 -54.13 27.84
N GLY A 829 61.44 -53.93 28.70
CA GLY A 829 61.39 -54.27 30.06
C GLY A 829 60.37 -53.53 30.96
N ASP A 830 59.98 -52.31 30.61
CA ASP A 830 58.99 -51.55 31.42
C ASP A 830 57.53 -51.96 31.06
N ILE A 831 57.32 -52.50 29.89
CA ILE A 831 56.00 -53.06 29.53
C ILE A 831 55.77 -54.42 30.18
N LEU A 832 56.79 -55.24 30.24
CA LEU A 832 56.69 -56.54 30.87
C LEU A 832 56.50 -56.42 32.39
N ARG A 833 57.05 -55.32 33.03
CA ARG A 833 56.79 -54.95 34.44
C ARG A 833 55.37 -54.47 34.62
N ALA A 834 54.87 -53.63 33.73
CA ALA A 834 53.47 -53.11 33.74
C ALA A 834 52.41 -54.19 33.54
N LEU A 835 52.74 -55.28 32.85
CA LEU A 835 51.89 -56.47 32.64
C LEU A 835 52.04 -57.52 33.73
N GLY A 836 52.89 -57.31 34.76
CA GLY A 836 53.10 -58.24 35.83
C GLY A 836 53.79 -59.53 35.38
N VAL A 837 54.45 -59.52 34.21
CA VAL A 837 55.16 -60.69 33.68
C VAL A 837 56.67 -60.78 34.15
N LEU A 838 57.20 -59.69 34.64
CA LEU A 838 58.53 -59.52 35.21
C LEU A 838 58.43 -58.83 36.59
N HIS A 839 58.83 -59.49 37.65
CA HIS A 839 59.01 -58.90 38.98
C HIS A 839 60.32 -58.13 39.08
#